data_ca19271765636dd4241eedfee6115c08
#
_entry.id   ca19271765636dd4241eedfee6115c08
#
_cell.length_a   1.000
_cell.length_b   1.000
_cell.length_c   1.000
_cell.angle_alpha   90.00
_cell.angle_beta   90.00
_cell.angle_gamma   90.00
#
_symmetry.space_group_name_H-M   'P 1'
#
loop_
_entity.id
_entity.type
_entity.pdbx_description
1 polymer ?
#
loop_
_entity_poly.entity_id
_entity_poly.type
_entity_poly.pdbx_seq_one_letter_code
_entity_poly.pdbx_strand_id
1 'polypeptide(L)'
;VKMGDKDNFWQMGDTGPCGPCSEIHFDQGEEKFNSEEDYLGGEGDRFLEIWNLVFMQYDRSPDGVLTPLPKPSIDTGMGLERITAIKEGVTSNYDCSLFMPLINEISKILNIKYEYASGAGVRVIADHIRACAFLLAQGVNFDKEGRGYVLRRIMRRAIRHGYLLGRTEPFMYMLVDKLGEVMGESYPYLLEKSASIKERMLGEEERFFATIASGMELFEKELKLTKNQFSGEAAFKLYDTFGFPLDLTEDMLREKGYELDIAGFEAKMDEQRRMSKAAWKGSGDEKNDGDFKALLEKYGKNRFIGYDTLSAPAKVLALLDENFKETTVLTNGQSGWILLDETPFYAMSGGQTGDEGAIDGVGAVVDTRKFFDLNLSKLVVANSIKIGDTVYASVDEKRVEIAKHHSATHLLHAVLREVLGESVGQAGSDVNSERLRFDFTYPKAMTKEQLKEVEEKVNLIIARSVEGDMSEMGIEEAKSKGAMALFGEKYGSIVRVVSFGDYSIELCGGTHITNTAQIGSFYIVKESGVSAGVRRIEAVVSLRAVEYMNSYRNSVEILEGELKNKDLMVGIGKLKTEIKELKEKLSKVSNAVKVELKSKTINSVAIIVDEFVGDAKAMVDEVKNKYEKVAVMLFVVDEDKISVTAGVKGVEINAGEWLKATCAVMDGKGGGRADFASGSGKDKKNMSIAMSSAMEFVKTKV
;
A
#
# COMPACT_ATOMS: atom_id res chain seq x y z
N VAL A 1 18.94 33.70 -35.34
CA VAL A 1 20.09 32.81 -35.50
C VAL A 1 19.58 31.45 -35.91
N LYS A 2 20.27 30.77 -36.85
CA LYS A 2 19.93 29.42 -37.30
C LYS A 2 20.76 28.44 -36.47
N MET A 3 20.07 27.61 -35.73
CA MET A 3 20.68 26.54 -34.93
C MET A 3 20.53 25.18 -35.65
N GLY A 4 21.22 24.17 -35.19
CA GLY A 4 21.10 22.81 -35.70
C GLY A 4 19.87 22.05 -35.17
N ASP A 5 19.69 20.81 -35.65
CA ASP A 5 18.55 19.98 -35.27
C ASP A 5 18.51 19.67 -33.76
N LYS A 6 19.61 19.80 -33.05
CA LYS A 6 19.64 19.67 -31.58
C LYS A 6 18.73 20.70 -30.89
N ASP A 7 18.72 21.94 -31.44
CA ASP A 7 18.02 23.07 -30.83
C ASP A 7 16.76 23.48 -31.59
N ASN A 8 16.74 23.24 -32.93
CA ASN A 8 15.61 23.62 -33.76
C ASN A 8 14.83 22.44 -34.35
N PHE A 9 14.76 21.30 -33.65
CA PHE A 9 13.90 20.19 -34.02
C PHE A 9 13.23 19.63 -32.73
N TRP A 10 11.93 19.80 -32.65
CA TRP A 10 11.14 19.33 -31.53
C TRP A 10 10.58 17.93 -31.80
N GLN A 11 10.56 17.09 -30.76
CA GLN A 11 9.95 15.76 -30.77
C GLN A 11 9.17 15.50 -29.49
N MET A 12 8.03 14.83 -29.61
CA MET A 12 7.15 14.52 -28.51
C MET A 12 7.79 13.53 -27.52
N GLY A 13 8.66 12.65 -28.03
CA GLY A 13 9.35 11.61 -27.26
C GLY A 13 10.16 10.74 -28.22
N ASP A 14 10.45 9.50 -27.82
CA ASP A 14 11.14 8.54 -28.67
C ASP A 14 10.33 8.20 -29.93
N THR A 15 9.01 8.35 -29.87
CA THR A 15 8.07 8.11 -30.98
C THR A 15 7.00 9.19 -31.00
N GLY A 16 6.36 9.38 -32.16
CA GLY A 16 5.22 10.28 -32.36
C GLY A 16 5.53 11.53 -33.17
N PRO A 17 4.60 12.50 -33.21
CA PRO A 17 4.72 13.70 -33.99
C PRO A 17 5.98 14.50 -33.66
N CYS A 18 6.65 15.00 -34.68
CA CYS A 18 7.86 15.80 -34.56
C CYS A 18 8.06 16.72 -35.77
N GLY A 19 8.98 17.67 -35.65
CA GLY A 19 9.32 18.56 -36.73
C GLY A 19 10.22 19.72 -36.34
N PRO A 20 10.70 20.50 -37.30
CA PRO A 20 11.53 21.67 -37.04
C PRO A 20 10.77 22.69 -36.18
N CYS A 21 11.49 23.44 -35.37
CA CYS A 21 10.92 24.51 -34.55
C CYS A 21 11.69 25.82 -34.67
N SER A 22 11.03 26.88 -34.26
CA SER A 22 11.62 28.21 -34.11
C SER A 22 11.23 28.78 -32.75
N GLU A 23 12.17 29.42 -32.10
CA GLU A 23 11.99 29.96 -30.78
C GLU A 23 12.05 31.48 -30.77
N ILE A 24 11.25 32.09 -29.91
CA ILE A 24 11.30 33.53 -29.66
C ILE A 24 11.92 33.72 -28.28
N HIS A 25 13.07 34.40 -28.25
CA HIS A 25 13.79 34.75 -27.07
C HIS A 25 13.65 36.25 -26.75
N PHE A 26 13.59 36.55 -25.46
CA PHE A 26 13.58 37.93 -24.97
C PHE A 26 14.98 38.23 -24.36
N ASP A 27 15.61 39.34 -24.85
CA ASP A 27 16.86 39.83 -24.25
C ASP A 27 16.54 40.58 -22.96
N GLN A 28 16.93 40.02 -21.82
CA GLN A 28 16.71 40.61 -20.47
C GLN A 28 17.67 41.76 -20.15
N GLY A 29 18.63 42.04 -21.03
CA GLY A 29 19.58 43.15 -20.92
C GLY A 29 20.94 42.76 -20.39
N GLU A 30 21.97 43.33 -20.98
CA GLU A 30 23.38 43.10 -20.61
C GLU A 30 23.74 43.64 -19.21
N GLU A 31 22.98 44.63 -18.77
CA GLU A 31 23.15 45.22 -17.43
C GLU A 31 22.74 44.27 -16.30
N LYS A 32 21.93 43.27 -16.61
CA LYS A 32 21.46 42.26 -15.63
C LYS A 32 22.21 40.94 -15.75
N PHE A 33 22.58 40.56 -16.97
CA PHE A 33 23.20 39.28 -17.31
C PHE A 33 24.37 39.51 -18.24
N ASN A 34 25.57 39.23 -17.77
CA ASN A 34 26.80 39.50 -18.49
C ASN A 34 27.90 38.43 -18.19
N SER A 35 27.52 37.15 -18.30
CA SER A 35 28.46 36.04 -18.25
C SER A 35 28.95 35.68 -19.66
N GLU A 36 30.00 34.87 -19.77
CA GLU A 36 30.49 34.37 -21.07
C GLU A 36 29.46 33.54 -21.83
N GLU A 37 28.47 33.03 -21.12
CA GLU A 37 27.39 32.20 -21.67
C GLU A 37 26.12 33.00 -22.03
N ASP A 38 26.08 34.30 -21.75
CA ASP A 38 24.93 35.20 -21.99
C ASP A 38 24.89 35.77 -23.43
N TYR A 39 24.86 34.88 -24.40
CA TYR A 39 24.64 35.20 -25.82
C TYR A 39 23.47 34.39 -26.39
N LEU A 40 22.88 34.84 -27.50
CA LEU A 40 21.74 34.15 -28.12
C LEU A 40 22.13 32.75 -28.61
N GLY A 41 21.58 31.72 -28.01
CA GLY A 41 21.93 30.32 -28.21
C GLY A 41 23.00 29.80 -27.25
N GLY A 42 23.41 30.59 -26.26
CA GLY A 42 24.24 30.17 -25.11
C GLY A 42 23.40 29.60 -23.96
N GLU A 43 24.06 29.06 -22.94
CA GLU A 43 23.42 28.45 -21.76
C GLU A 43 23.08 29.49 -20.66
N GLY A 44 23.40 30.79 -20.88
CA GLY A 44 23.17 31.87 -19.91
C GLY A 44 21.72 32.33 -19.85
N ASP A 45 21.39 33.09 -18.81
CA ASP A 45 20.01 33.52 -18.49
C ASP A 45 19.55 34.79 -19.23
N ARG A 46 20.44 35.47 -19.99
CA ARG A 46 20.13 36.73 -20.66
C ARG A 46 19.02 36.59 -21.68
N PHE A 47 19.11 35.57 -22.58
CA PHE A 47 18.18 35.33 -23.65
C PHE A 47 17.14 34.28 -23.28
N LEU A 48 16.10 34.73 -22.62
CA LEU A 48 15.04 33.84 -22.13
C LEU A 48 14.12 33.43 -23.26
N GLU A 49 14.07 32.13 -23.59
CA GLU A 49 13.06 31.56 -24.48
C GLU A 49 11.66 31.75 -23.90
N ILE A 50 10.78 32.41 -24.65
CA ILE A 50 9.40 32.68 -24.20
C ILE A 50 8.37 31.89 -24.99
N TRP A 51 8.66 31.56 -26.23
CA TRP A 51 7.72 30.92 -27.16
C TRP A 51 8.42 29.99 -28.10
N ASN A 52 7.97 28.75 -28.17
CA ASN A 52 8.42 27.76 -29.13
C ASN A 52 7.31 27.53 -30.20
N LEU A 53 7.67 27.64 -31.47
CA LEU A 53 6.82 27.48 -32.66
C LEU A 53 7.23 26.19 -33.34
N VAL A 54 6.49 25.11 -33.15
CA VAL A 54 6.79 23.78 -33.68
C VAL A 54 6.02 23.53 -34.99
N PHE A 55 6.72 23.18 -36.05
CA PHE A 55 6.16 22.82 -37.33
C PHE A 55 6.13 21.30 -37.47
N MET A 56 5.07 20.68 -36.95
CA MET A 56 4.88 19.22 -36.95
C MET A 56 4.69 18.73 -38.40
N GLN A 57 5.69 18.08 -38.93
CA GLN A 57 5.72 17.59 -40.30
C GLN A 57 5.85 16.08 -40.38
N TYR A 58 6.37 15.43 -39.34
CA TYR A 58 6.72 14.03 -39.37
C TYR A 58 6.12 13.28 -38.14
N ASP A 59 5.96 11.97 -38.35
CA ASP A 59 5.75 11.01 -37.29
C ASP A 59 6.99 10.13 -37.14
N ARG A 60 7.51 9.96 -35.93
CA ARG A 60 8.70 9.16 -35.63
C ARG A 60 8.29 7.78 -35.14
N SER A 61 8.73 6.74 -35.84
CA SER A 61 8.55 5.33 -35.45
C SER A 61 9.55 4.90 -34.37
N PRO A 62 9.34 3.75 -33.70
CA PRO A 62 10.25 3.23 -32.64
C PRO A 62 11.69 2.96 -33.12
N ASP A 63 11.89 2.70 -34.38
CA ASP A 63 13.18 2.51 -35.06
C ASP A 63 13.81 3.84 -35.54
N GLY A 64 13.17 4.98 -35.20
CA GLY A 64 13.68 6.33 -35.47
C GLY A 64 13.41 6.86 -36.88
N VAL A 65 12.67 6.14 -37.71
CA VAL A 65 12.34 6.57 -39.06
C VAL A 65 11.28 7.67 -39.03
N LEU A 66 11.52 8.76 -39.83
CA LEU A 66 10.59 9.87 -39.92
C LEU A 66 9.71 9.69 -41.18
N THR A 67 8.40 9.60 -40.95
CA THR A 67 7.40 9.57 -42.06
C THR A 67 6.59 10.87 -42.07
N PRO A 68 6.32 11.46 -43.25
CA PRO A 68 5.52 12.68 -43.32
C PRO A 68 4.12 12.48 -42.73
N LEU A 69 3.66 13.43 -41.93
CA LEU A 69 2.29 13.45 -41.44
C LEU A 69 1.30 13.68 -42.59
N PRO A 70 0.14 13.00 -42.62
CA PRO A 70 -0.90 13.20 -43.62
C PRO A 70 -1.44 14.64 -43.64
N LYS A 71 -1.42 15.31 -42.50
CA LYS A 71 -1.79 16.72 -42.34
C LYS A 71 -0.77 17.38 -41.42
N PRO A 72 0.26 18.05 -41.98
CA PRO A 72 1.18 18.85 -41.18
C PRO A 72 0.42 19.92 -40.40
N SER A 73 0.89 20.23 -39.21
CA SER A 73 0.27 21.22 -38.33
C SER A 73 1.34 22.10 -37.67
N ILE A 74 0.89 23.21 -37.11
CA ILE A 74 1.74 24.05 -36.26
C ILE A 74 1.19 23.92 -34.86
N ASP A 75 2.08 23.57 -33.91
CA ASP A 75 1.80 23.59 -32.50
C ASP A 75 2.73 24.58 -31.80
N THR A 76 2.26 25.29 -30.81
CA THR A 76 3.08 26.32 -30.17
C THR A 76 2.98 26.21 -28.66
N GLY A 77 4.11 26.42 -27.96
CA GLY A 77 4.19 26.49 -26.52
C GLY A 77 4.76 27.82 -26.04
N MET A 78 4.02 28.57 -25.24
CA MET A 78 4.49 29.78 -24.58
C MET A 78 4.52 29.61 -23.06
N GLY A 79 5.64 29.96 -22.43
CA GLY A 79 5.76 29.90 -20.99
C GLY A 79 4.95 31.03 -20.30
N LEU A 80 3.84 30.68 -19.63
CA LEU A 80 3.01 31.67 -18.93
C LEU A 80 3.81 32.45 -17.89
N GLU A 81 4.60 31.77 -17.08
CA GLU A 81 5.45 32.37 -16.05
C GLU A 81 6.55 33.23 -16.66
N ARG A 82 7.16 32.77 -17.75
CA ARG A 82 8.21 33.52 -18.47
C ARG A 82 7.67 34.85 -19.01
N ILE A 83 6.54 34.81 -19.72
CA ILE A 83 5.94 36.04 -20.25
C ILE A 83 5.43 36.98 -19.16
N THR A 84 4.90 36.41 -18.05
CA THR A 84 4.46 37.21 -16.91
C THR A 84 5.64 37.93 -16.26
N ALA A 85 6.75 37.23 -16.01
CA ALA A 85 7.97 37.80 -15.46
C ALA A 85 8.49 38.97 -16.30
N ILE A 86 8.52 38.80 -17.62
CA ILE A 86 8.92 39.89 -18.55
C ILE A 86 7.99 41.09 -18.45
N LYS A 87 6.68 40.86 -18.47
CA LYS A 87 5.68 41.96 -18.38
C LYS A 87 5.73 42.71 -17.05
N GLU A 88 6.07 42.01 -15.99
CA GLU A 88 6.24 42.60 -14.65
C GLU A 88 7.64 43.16 -14.42
N GLY A 89 8.59 42.98 -15.36
CA GLY A 89 9.94 43.52 -15.31
C GLY A 89 10.84 42.81 -14.29
N VAL A 90 10.47 41.60 -13.87
CA VAL A 90 11.30 40.75 -13.00
C VAL A 90 12.14 39.77 -13.79
N THR A 91 13.27 39.32 -13.22
CA THR A 91 14.23 38.47 -13.93
C THR A 91 14.05 36.96 -13.67
N SER A 92 13.24 36.61 -12.71
CA SER A 92 12.91 35.21 -12.39
C SER A 92 11.42 34.95 -12.51
N ASN A 93 11.09 33.78 -13.06
CA ASN A 93 9.71 33.27 -13.09
C ASN A 93 9.08 33.20 -11.69
N TYR A 94 9.88 32.96 -10.66
CA TYR A 94 9.43 32.84 -9.29
C TYR A 94 9.12 34.18 -8.60
N ASP A 95 9.64 35.28 -9.15
CA ASP A 95 9.40 36.61 -8.62
C ASP A 95 8.14 37.28 -9.22
N CYS A 96 7.45 36.61 -10.13
CA CYS A 96 6.21 37.09 -10.74
C CYS A 96 4.98 36.87 -9.83
N SER A 97 3.89 37.57 -10.16
CA SER A 97 2.61 37.51 -9.43
C SER A 97 1.97 36.12 -9.33
N LEU A 98 2.37 35.18 -10.18
CA LEU A 98 1.87 33.81 -10.15
C LEU A 98 2.51 32.97 -9.03
N PHE A 99 3.76 33.27 -8.65
CA PHE A 99 4.50 32.51 -7.64
C PHE A 99 4.66 33.25 -6.31
N MET A 100 4.83 34.57 -6.32
CA MET A 100 5.09 35.34 -5.10
C MET A 100 4.04 35.17 -4.00
N PRO A 101 2.74 35.05 -4.28
CA PRO A 101 1.75 34.77 -3.24
C PRO A 101 1.98 33.42 -2.54
N LEU A 102 2.37 32.38 -3.29
CA LEU A 102 2.72 31.07 -2.75
C LEU A 102 4.02 31.13 -1.95
N ILE A 103 5.06 31.77 -2.49
CA ILE A 103 6.36 31.95 -1.83
C ILE A 103 6.20 32.68 -0.50
N ASN A 104 5.38 33.72 -0.45
CA ASN A 104 5.09 34.47 0.77
C ASN A 104 4.35 33.62 1.80
N GLU A 105 3.38 32.81 1.39
CA GLU A 105 2.66 31.90 2.31
C GLU A 105 3.56 30.78 2.81
N ILE A 106 4.42 30.20 1.96
CA ILE A 106 5.43 29.22 2.37
C ILE A 106 6.37 29.83 3.41
N SER A 107 6.87 31.03 3.15
CA SER A 107 7.77 31.75 4.05
C SER A 107 7.15 31.98 5.42
N LYS A 108 5.86 32.34 5.46
CA LYS A 108 5.07 32.50 6.67
C LYS A 108 4.88 31.18 7.42
N ILE A 109 4.50 30.10 6.73
CA ILE A 109 4.30 28.76 7.33
C ILE A 109 5.60 28.22 7.90
N LEU A 110 6.72 28.41 7.20
CA LEU A 110 8.05 27.96 7.62
C LEU A 110 8.72 28.95 8.59
N ASN A 111 8.16 30.14 8.82
CA ASN A 111 8.71 31.21 9.64
C ASN A 111 10.15 31.62 9.21
N ILE A 112 10.36 31.79 7.89
CA ILE A 112 11.62 32.19 7.29
C ILE A 112 11.44 33.42 6.40
N LYS A 113 12.53 34.17 6.19
CA LYS A 113 12.54 35.26 5.20
C LYS A 113 12.98 34.69 3.84
N TYR A 114 12.19 34.92 2.81
CA TYR A 114 12.60 34.57 1.45
C TYR A 114 13.63 35.55 0.91
N GLU A 115 14.72 35.03 0.40
CA GLU A 115 15.72 35.75 -0.39
C GLU A 115 16.05 34.90 -1.62
N TYR A 116 16.12 35.52 -2.80
CA TYR A 116 16.29 34.79 -4.05
C TYR A 116 17.54 33.87 -4.05
N ALA A 117 18.67 34.41 -3.61
CA ALA A 117 19.95 33.68 -3.63
C ALA A 117 19.96 32.39 -2.77
N SER A 118 19.25 32.41 -1.63
CA SER A 118 19.19 31.28 -0.68
C SER A 118 17.86 30.53 -0.70
N GLY A 119 16.85 31.04 -1.43
CA GLY A 119 15.48 30.58 -1.41
C GLY A 119 15.14 29.42 -2.35
N ALA A 120 16.11 28.68 -2.87
CA ALA A 120 15.88 27.58 -3.81
C ALA A 120 14.85 26.57 -3.28
N GLY A 121 14.94 26.16 -2.00
CA GLY A 121 13.99 25.24 -1.38
C GLY A 121 12.56 25.77 -1.34
N VAL A 122 12.37 27.06 -1.11
CA VAL A 122 11.04 27.73 -1.13
C VAL A 122 10.45 27.70 -2.55
N ARG A 123 11.27 27.97 -3.56
CA ARG A 123 10.86 27.91 -4.97
C ARG A 123 10.43 26.50 -5.38
N VAL A 124 11.21 25.48 -4.96
CA VAL A 124 10.84 24.07 -5.20
C VAL A 124 9.47 23.76 -4.58
N ILE A 125 9.22 24.19 -3.34
CA ILE A 125 7.93 23.97 -2.67
C ILE A 125 6.81 24.68 -3.44
N ALA A 126 7.01 25.92 -3.89
CA ALA A 126 6.01 26.71 -4.63
C ALA A 126 5.68 26.09 -6.01
N ASP A 127 6.65 25.56 -6.70
CA ASP A 127 6.47 24.83 -7.96
C ASP A 127 5.72 23.52 -7.73
N HIS A 128 6.17 22.73 -6.76
CA HIS A 128 5.68 21.39 -6.53
C HIS A 128 4.27 21.35 -5.94
N ILE A 129 3.86 22.34 -5.13
CA ILE A 129 2.45 22.41 -4.66
C ILE A 129 1.48 22.55 -5.82
N ARG A 130 1.82 23.34 -6.85
CA ARG A 130 1.01 23.48 -8.06
C ARG A 130 0.87 22.11 -8.76
N ALA A 131 1.99 21.47 -9.09
CA ALA A 131 2.00 20.17 -9.75
C ALA A 131 1.20 19.11 -8.96
N CYS A 132 1.42 19.00 -7.65
CA CYS A 132 0.73 18.04 -6.80
C CYS A 132 -0.79 18.30 -6.73
N ALA A 133 -1.21 19.54 -6.54
CA ALA A 133 -2.62 19.85 -6.42
C ALA A 133 -3.38 19.60 -7.74
N PHE A 134 -2.82 19.97 -8.87
CA PHE A 134 -3.43 19.71 -10.18
C PHE A 134 -3.55 18.23 -10.49
N LEU A 135 -2.50 17.44 -10.24
CA LEU A 135 -2.55 15.98 -10.43
C LEU A 135 -3.60 15.32 -9.53
N LEU A 136 -3.65 15.72 -8.26
CA LEU A 136 -4.65 15.21 -7.32
C LEU A 136 -6.08 15.62 -7.72
N ALA A 137 -6.28 16.86 -8.18
CA ALA A 137 -7.58 17.36 -8.66
C ALA A 137 -8.08 16.58 -9.88
N GLN A 138 -7.16 16.11 -10.73
CA GLN A 138 -7.44 15.28 -11.90
C GLN A 138 -7.60 13.79 -11.59
N GLY A 139 -7.57 13.40 -10.30
CA GLY A 139 -7.79 12.02 -9.87
C GLY A 139 -6.55 11.13 -9.82
N VAL A 140 -5.33 11.67 -10.08
CA VAL A 140 -4.10 10.92 -9.84
C VAL A 140 -3.92 10.74 -8.34
N ASN A 141 -3.73 9.51 -7.88
CA ASN A 141 -3.46 9.19 -6.48
C ASN A 141 -1.99 8.81 -6.28
N PHE A 142 -1.50 8.91 -5.02
CA PHE A 142 -0.15 8.48 -4.68
C PHE A 142 -0.02 6.96 -4.82
N ASP A 143 0.95 6.51 -5.62
CA ASP A 143 1.19 5.10 -5.88
C ASP A 143 2.69 4.76 -5.85
N LYS A 144 3.01 3.47 -6.01
CA LYS A 144 4.38 2.94 -6.12
C LYS A 144 4.89 2.94 -7.55
N GLU A 145 4.01 3.03 -8.53
CA GLU A 145 4.30 2.94 -9.97
C GLU A 145 3.52 3.99 -10.78
N GLY A 146 3.91 4.16 -12.03
CA GLY A 146 3.21 5.01 -12.99
C GLY A 146 3.11 6.48 -12.56
N ARG A 147 2.02 7.14 -12.94
CA ARG A 147 1.79 8.57 -12.66
C ARG A 147 1.69 8.88 -11.17
N GLY A 148 1.15 7.96 -10.38
CA GLY A 148 1.05 8.12 -8.92
C GLY A 148 2.41 8.09 -8.23
N TYR A 149 3.38 7.36 -8.76
CA TYR A 149 4.78 7.41 -8.31
C TYR A 149 5.43 8.76 -8.59
N VAL A 150 5.21 9.31 -9.80
CA VAL A 150 5.72 10.64 -10.15
C VAL A 150 5.15 11.71 -9.21
N LEU A 151 3.85 11.68 -8.95
CA LEU A 151 3.21 12.57 -7.97
C LEU A 151 3.82 12.45 -6.58
N ARG A 152 4.02 11.21 -6.10
CA ARG A 152 4.65 10.94 -4.79
C ARG A 152 6.07 11.50 -4.74
N ARG A 153 6.85 11.31 -5.78
CA ARG A 153 8.23 11.79 -5.93
C ARG A 153 8.31 13.31 -5.83
N ILE A 154 7.48 14.02 -6.60
CA ILE A 154 7.40 15.49 -6.59
C ILE A 154 7.04 15.99 -5.17
N MET A 155 6.04 15.39 -4.54
CA MET A 155 5.60 15.81 -3.22
C MET A 155 6.68 15.57 -2.14
N ARG A 156 7.30 14.39 -2.12
CA ARG A 156 8.35 14.08 -1.14
C ARG A 156 9.59 14.95 -1.29
N ARG A 157 9.91 15.35 -2.53
CA ARG A 157 10.97 16.33 -2.78
C ARG A 157 10.66 17.67 -2.12
N ALA A 158 9.44 18.18 -2.27
CA ALA A 158 9.02 19.41 -1.62
C ALA A 158 9.03 19.29 -0.08
N ILE A 159 8.52 18.19 0.48
CA ILE A 159 8.53 17.93 1.92
C ILE A 159 9.96 17.92 2.47
N ARG A 160 10.90 17.28 1.76
CA ARG A 160 12.33 17.30 2.15
C ARG A 160 12.88 18.71 2.23
N HIS A 161 12.58 19.56 1.23
CA HIS A 161 13.02 20.95 1.29
C HIS A 161 12.42 21.69 2.49
N GLY A 162 11.15 21.47 2.81
CA GLY A 162 10.55 21.99 4.04
C GLY A 162 11.24 21.48 5.31
N TYR A 163 11.57 20.19 5.35
CA TYR A 163 12.32 19.59 6.47
C TYR A 163 13.71 20.20 6.64
N LEU A 164 14.46 20.39 5.56
CA LEU A 164 15.77 21.07 5.60
C LEU A 164 15.69 22.54 6.04
N LEU A 165 14.55 23.19 5.80
CA LEU A 165 14.25 24.54 6.26
C LEU A 165 13.69 24.56 7.70
N GLY A 166 13.75 23.45 8.43
CA GLY A 166 13.39 23.33 9.84
C GLY A 166 11.96 22.92 10.14
N ARG A 167 11.15 22.59 9.12
CA ARG A 167 9.77 22.12 9.34
C ARG A 167 9.72 20.63 9.61
N THR A 168 9.23 20.25 10.79
CA THR A 168 9.16 18.83 11.23
C THR A 168 7.74 18.27 11.24
N GLU A 169 6.76 19.05 10.80
CA GLU A 169 5.34 18.68 10.77
C GLU A 169 4.76 18.94 9.37
N PRO A 170 3.66 18.26 8.99
CA PRO A 170 2.96 18.49 7.74
C PRO A 170 2.64 19.97 7.48
N PHE A 171 2.80 20.42 6.24
CA PHE A 171 2.60 21.83 5.86
C PHE A 171 2.15 22.03 4.41
N MET A 172 2.47 21.12 3.49
CA MET A 172 2.12 21.27 2.07
C MET A 172 0.61 21.37 1.86
N TYR A 173 -0.17 20.59 2.62
CA TYR A 173 -1.63 20.61 2.55
C TYR A 173 -2.22 21.98 2.90
N MET A 174 -1.54 22.77 3.71
CA MET A 174 -1.98 24.13 4.09
C MET A 174 -1.89 25.12 2.92
N LEU A 175 -1.02 24.86 1.95
CA LEU A 175 -0.80 25.71 0.78
C LEU A 175 -1.91 25.58 -0.28
N VAL A 176 -2.74 24.55 -0.20
CA VAL A 176 -3.81 24.30 -1.19
C VAL A 176 -4.81 25.45 -1.25
N ASP A 177 -5.14 26.08 -0.12
CA ASP A 177 -6.04 27.22 -0.10
C ASP A 177 -5.42 28.44 -0.81
N LYS A 178 -4.16 28.72 -0.53
CA LYS A 178 -3.44 29.82 -1.19
C LYS A 178 -3.32 29.58 -2.70
N LEU A 179 -3.09 28.34 -3.12
CA LEU A 179 -3.11 27.99 -4.54
C LEU A 179 -4.50 28.21 -5.16
N GLY A 180 -5.57 27.85 -4.43
CA GLY A 180 -6.95 28.11 -4.85
C GLY A 180 -7.24 29.61 -5.01
N GLU A 181 -6.70 30.48 -4.15
CA GLU A 181 -6.81 31.93 -4.29
C GLU A 181 -6.09 32.45 -5.56
N VAL A 182 -4.93 31.88 -5.90
CA VAL A 182 -4.11 32.33 -7.04
C VAL A 182 -4.67 31.83 -8.38
N MET A 183 -5.12 30.57 -8.44
CA MET A 183 -5.44 29.88 -9.69
C MET A 183 -6.91 29.44 -9.80
N GLY A 184 -7.70 29.55 -8.75
CA GLY A 184 -9.07 29.03 -8.70
C GLY A 184 -10.05 29.74 -9.63
N GLU A 185 -9.82 30.99 -10.01
CA GLU A 185 -10.64 31.69 -10.99
C GLU A 185 -10.53 31.01 -12.38
N SER A 186 -9.32 30.65 -12.79
CA SER A 186 -9.07 29.95 -14.06
C SER A 186 -9.31 28.44 -13.98
N TYR A 187 -9.20 27.85 -12.78
CA TYR A 187 -9.33 26.41 -12.53
C TYR A 187 -10.28 26.15 -11.35
N PRO A 188 -11.60 26.35 -11.47
CA PRO A 188 -12.57 26.26 -10.37
C PRO A 188 -12.55 24.91 -9.63
N TYR A 189 -12.24 23.83 -10.33
CA TYR A 189 -12.14 22.48 -9.74
C TYR A 189 -11.06 22.36 -8.65
N LEU A 190 -10.08 23.26 -8.57
CA LEU A 190 -9.11 23.31 -7.46
C LEU A 190 -9.80 23.72 -6.15
N LEU A 191 -10.76 24.64 -6.23
CA LEU A 191 -11.56 25.08 -5.09
C LEU A 191 -12.57 24.00 -4.68
N GLU A 192 -13.29 23.45 -5.66
CA GLU A 192 -14.30 22.41 -5.45
C GLU A 192 -13.71 21.16 -4.77
N LYS A 193 -12.50 20.76 -5.16
CA LYS A 193 -11.81 19.57 -4.64
C LYS A 193 -10.80 19.85 -3.53
N SER A 194 -10.71 21.10 -3.04
CA SER A 194 -9.71 21.53 -2.05
C SER A 194 -9.65 20.61 -0.83
N ALA A 195 -10.80 20.27 -0.23
CA ALA A 195 -10.85 19.39 0.94
C ALA A 195 -10.24 18.00 0.67
N SER A 196 -10.59 17.39 -0.46
CA SER A 196 -10.04 16.08 -0.86
C SER A 196 -8.54 16.13 -1.19
N ILE A 197 -8.08 17.22 -1.83
CA ILE A 197 -6.67 17.44 -2.11
C ILE A 197 -5.89 17.53 -0.79
N LYS A 198 -6.35 18.35 0.16
CA LYS A 198 -5.74 18.52 1.47
C LYS A 198 -5.64 17.21 2.24
N GLU A 199 -6.72 16.42 2.31
CA GLU A 199 -6.74 15.15 3.03
C GLU A 199 -5.71 14.17 2.47
N ARG A 200 -5.63 14.05 1.13
CA ARG A 200 -4.67 13.16 0.48
C ARG A 200 -3.24 13.63 0.64
N MET A 201 -2.98 14.93 0.54
CA MET A 201 -1.66 15.50 0.79
C MET A 201 -1.24 15.29 2.24
N LEU A 202 -2.09 15.63 3.21
CA LEU A 202 -1.81 15.43 4.63
C LEU A 202 -1.45 13.98 4.94
N GLY A 203 -2.24 13.02 4.43
CA GLY A 203 -1.94 11.60 4.65
C GLY A 203 -0.61 11.12 4.04
N GLU A 204 -0.15 11.70 2.93
CA GLU A 204 1.18 11.40 2.37
C GLU A 204 2.29 12.09 3.15
N GLU A 205 2.07 13.33 3.61
CA GLU A 205 3.00 14.06 4.46
C GLU A 205 3.24 13.35 5.78
N GLU A 206 2.17 12.97 6.50
CA GLU A 206 2.26 12.25 7.78
C GLU A 206 3.07 10.95 7.65
N ARG A 207 2.83 10.18 6.58
CA ARG A 207 3.59 8.95 6.29
C ARG A 207 5.06 9.22 6.04
N PHE A 208 5.40 10.27 5.33
CA PHE A 208 6.80 10.59 5.04
C PHE A 208 7.49 11.22 6.24
N PHE A 209 6.82 12.11 6.98
CA PHE A 209 7.37 12.67 8.22
C PHE A 209 7.64 11.62 9.29
N ALA A 210 6.88 10.53 9.34
CA ALA A 210 7.16 9.42 10.25
C ALA A 210 8.51 8.73 10.00
N THR A 211 9.06 8.85 8.80
CA THR A 211 10.29 8.15 8.39
C THR A 211 11.43 9.06 7.98
N ILE A 212 11.17 10.33 7.63
CA ILE A 212 12.17 11.23 7.04
C ILE A 212 13.38 11.46 7.97
N ALA A 213 13.15 11.64 9.26
CA ALA A 213 14.24 11.88 10.22
C ALA A 213 15.22 10.71 10.27
N SER A 214 14.70 9.48 10.41
CA SER A 214 15.52 8.26 10.44
C SER A 214 16.16 7.96 9.08
N GLY A 215 15.48 8.29 7.98
CA GLY A 215 16.05 8.18 6.64
C GLY A 215 17.22 9.16 6.42
N MET A 216 17.07 10.40 6.84
CA MET A 216 18.15 11.41 6.78
C MET A 216 19.33 11.02 7.66
N GLU A 217 19.09 10.47 8.86
CA GLU A 217 20.15 9.96 9.73
C GLU A 217 20.93 8.82 9.06
N LEU A 218 20.20 7.86 8.45
CA LEU A 218 20.83 6.78 7.69
C LEU A 218 21.65 7.33 6.52
N PHE A 219 21.08 8.25 5.74
CA PHE A 219 21.77 8.87 4.61
C PHE A 219 23.09 9.54 5.04
N GLU A 220 23.06 10.38 6.07
CA GLU A 220 24.26 11.08 6.57
C GLU A 220 25.31 10.12 7.17
N LYS A 221 24.86 9.01 7.79
CA LYS A 221 25.75 7.97 8.29
C LYS A 221 26.48 7.26 7.15
N GLU A 222 25.75 6.82 6.15
CA GLU A 222 26.31 6.12 4.99
C GLU A 222 27.18 7.04 4.13
N LEU A 223 26.80 8.32 4.02
CA LEU A 223 27.58 9.33 3.31
C LEU A 223 28.98 9.50 3.92
N LYS A 224 29.11 9.48 5.25
CA LYS A 224 30.41 9.54 5.94
C LYS A 224 31.32 8.34 5.66
N LEU A 225 30.73 7.21 5.28
CA LEU A 225 31.46 5.99 4.92
C LEU A 225 31.79 5.93 3.42
N THR A 226 31.15 6.78 2.62
CA THR A 226 31.28 6.82 1.16
C THR A 226 32.63 7.46 0.76
N LYS A 227 33.39 6.74 -0.07
CA LYS A 227 34.67 7.26 -0.61
C LYS A 227 34.47 7.81 -2.02
N ASN A 228 33.89 7.04 -2.92
CA ASN A 228 33.68 7.40 -4.33
C ASN A 228 32.21 7.33 -4.70
N GLN A 229 31.52 6.28 -4.29
CA GLN A 229 30.17 5.97 -4.71
C GLN A 229 29.33 5.56 -3.50
N PHE A 230 28.12 6.11 -3.38
CA PHE A 230 27.18 5.81 -2.30
C PHE A 230 26.59 4.40 -2.51
N SER A 231 26.48 3.63 -1.44
CA SER A 231 26.04 2.22 -1.49
C SER A 231 24.64 2.07 -2.07
N GLY A 232 24.50 1.23 -3.12
CA GLY A 232 23.21 0.85 -3.68
C GLY A 232 22.29 0.13 -2.69
N GLU A 233 22.86 -0.66 -1.75
CA GLU A 233 22.10 -1.28 -0.67
C GLU A 233 21.55 -0.26 0.33
N ALA A 234 22.32 0.76 0.68
CA ALA A 234 21.86 1.85 1.53
C ALA A 234 20.74 2.66 0.84
N ALA A 235 20.90 2.94 -0.45
CA ALA A 235 19.86 3.59 -1.26
C ALA A 235 18.59 2.74 -1.36
N PHE A 236 18.72 1.43 -1.53
CA PHE A 236 17.58 0.51 -1.50
C PHE A 236 16.85 0.54 -0.14
N LYS A 237 17.58 0.57 0.96
CA LYS A 237 16.99 0.69 2.30
C LYS A 237 16.29 2.03 2.51
N LEU A 238 16.85 3.13 2.00
CA LEU A 238 16.19 4.44 1.97
C LEU A 238 14.87 4.38 1.18
N TYR A 239 14.87 3.71 0.04
CA TYR A 239 13.70 3.54 -0.82
C TYR A 239 12.62 2.65 -0.18
N ASP A 240 12.98 1.43 0.22
CA ASP A 240 12.04 0.40 0.67
C ASP A 240 11.49 0.67 2.08
N THR A 241 12.36 1.06 3.01
CA THR A 241 12.02 1.21 4.42
C THR A 241 11.60 2.64 4.80
N PHE A 242 12.32 3.63 4.29
CA PHE A 242 12.11 5.03 4.66
C PHE A 242 11.32 5.82 3.61
N GLY A 243 11.05 5.22 2.46
CA GLY A 243 10.22 5.81 1.41
C GLY A 243 10.89 6.98 0.67
N PHE A 244 12.22 7.02 0.61
CA PHE A 244 12.96 7.97 -0.22
C PHE A 244 12.92 7.47 -1.68
N PRO A 245 12.28 8.18 -2.61
CA PRO A 245 12.40 7.86 -4.02
C PRO A 245 13.87 7.86 -4.47
N LEU A 246 14.24 7.00 -5.41
CA LEU A 246 15.63 6.84 -5.83
C LEU A 246 16.25 8.17 -6.29
N ASP A 247 15.53 8.89 -7.14
CA ASP A 247 15.94 10.19 -7.66
C ASP A 247 16.08 11.27 -6.56
N LEU A 248 15.31 11.16 -5.47
CA LEU A 248 15.50 12.01 -4.30
C LEU A 248 16.88 11.74 -3.65
N THR A 249 17.26 10.46 -3.56
CA THR A 249 18.58 10.08 -3.05
C THR A 249 19.69 10.54 -4.01
N GLU A 250 19.49 10.40 -5.33
CA GLU A 250 20.41 10.90 -6.36
C GLU A 250 20.58 12.42 -6.29
N ASP A 251 19.49 13.18 -6.15
CA ASP A 251 19.54 14.65 -5.98
C ASP A 251 20.34 15.04 -4.73
N MET A 252 20.08 14.34 -3.61
CA MET A 252 20.83 14.57 -2.36
C MET A 252 22.33 14.31 -2.50
N LEU A 253 22.69 13.29 -3.26
CA LEU A 253 24.09 12.94 -3.54
C LEU A 253 24.74 13.95 -4.48
N ARG A 254 24.03 14.38 -5.53
CA ARG A 254 24.47 15.39 -6.48
C ARG A 254 24.77 16.73 -5.80
N GLU A 255 23.90 17.18 -4.87
CA GLU A 255 24.11 18.37 -4.05
C GLU A 255 25.43 18.31 -3.24
N LYS A 256 25.90 17.11 -2.94
CA LYS A 256 27.13 16.86 -2.13
C LYS A 256 28.32 16.36 -2.96
N GLY A 257 28.17 16.25 -4.29
CA GLY A 257 29.23 15.85 -5.22
C GLY A 257 29.55 14.35 -5.21
N TYR A 258 28.59 13.50 -4.87
CA TYR A 258 28.73 12.03 -4.87
C TYR A 258 27.88 11.38 -5.96
N GLU A 259 28.30 10.20 -6.38
CA GLU A 259 27.55 9.33 -7.30
C GLU A 259 26.88 8.18 -6.53
N LEU A 260 25.86 7.57 -7.15
CA LEU A 260 25.12 6.41 -6.61
C LEU A 260 25.55 5.12 -7.32
N ASP A 261 25.70 4.03 -6.57
CA ASP A 261 25.79 2.67 -7.10
C ASP A 261 24.39 2.18 -7.55
N ILE A 262 24.01 2.57 -8.79
CA ILE A 262 22.71 2.20 -9.40
C ILE A 262 22.62 0.69 -9.59
N ALA A 263 23.72 0.03 -10.02
CA ALA A 263 23.72 -1.41 -10.25
C ALA A 263 23.46 -2.21 -8.97
N GLY A 264 24.06 -1.79 -7.85
CA GLY A 264 23.79 -2.38 -6.53
C GLY A 264 22.35 -2.16 -6.07
N PHE A 265 21.78 -1.00 -6.34
CA PHE A 265 20.37 -0.72 -6.06
C PHE A 265 19.44 -1.62 -6.88
N GLU A 266 19.64 -1.73 -8.19
CA GLU A 266 18.83 -2.55 -9.09
C GLU A 266 18.89 -4.04 -8.70
N ALA A 267 20.08 -4.54 -8.33
CA ALA A 267 20.24 -5.91 -7.86
C ALA A 267 19.37 -6.19 -6.62
N LYS A 268 19.29 -5.26 -5.67
CA LYS A 268 18.42 -5.36 -4.49
C LYS A 268 16.94 -5.27 -4.83
N MET A 269 16.57 -4.40 -5.77
CA MET A 269 15.20 -4.33 -6.29
C MET A 269 14.76 -5.65 -6.94
N ASP A 270 15.62 -6.28 -7.71
CA ASP A 270 15.33 -7.55 -8.36
C ASP A 270 15.26 -8.71 -7.35
N GLU A 271 16.09 -8.67 -6.30
CA GLU A 271 15.98 -9.63 -5.18
C GLU A 271 14.62 -9.51 -4.49
N GLN A 272 14.17 -8.29 -4.19
CA GLN A 272 12.86 -8.03 -3.59
C GLN A 272 11.72 -8.48 -4.51
N ARG A 273 11.79 -8.18 -5.82
CA ARG A 273 10.80 -8.62 -6.82
C ARG A 273 10.69 -10.13 -6.88
N ARG A 274 11.83 -10.85 -6.82
CA ARG A 274 11.86 -12.32 -6.79
C ARG A 274 11.23 -12.87 -5.51
N MET A 275 11.54 -12.28 -4.34
CA MET A 275 10.94 -12.69 -3.06
C MET A 275 9.43 -12.42 -3.04
N SER A 276 8.99 -11.27 -3.55
CA SER A 276 7.57 -10.92 -3.67
C SER A 276 6.83 -11.87 -4.63
N LYS A 277 7.43 -12.22 -5.77
CA LYS A 277 6.88 -13.22 -6.71
C LYS A 277 6.81 -14.62 -6.09
N ALA A 278 7.81 -15.04 -5.32
CA ALA A 278 7.83 -16.34 -4.65
C ALA A 278 6.79 -16.43 -3.52
N ALA A 279 6.47 -15.31 -2.87
CA ALA A 279 5.44 -15.21 -1.84
C ALA A 279 4.02 -15.04 -2.43
N TRP A 280 3.92 -14.69 -3.71
CA TRP A 280 2.65 -14.41 -4.37
C TRP A 280 2.07 -15.68 -5.02
N LYS A 281 0.96 -16.17 -4.46
CA LYS A 281 0.23 -17.34 -4.93
C LYS A 281 -0.97 -16.96 -5.81
N GLY A 282 -0.87 -15.99 -6.72
CA GLY A 282 -2.03 -15.61 -7.53
C GLY A 282 -1.68 -14.88 -8.83
N SER A 283 -2.43 -15.14 -9.87
CA SER A 283 -2.51 -14.56 -11.21
C SER A 283 -1.21 -13.88 -11.68
N GLY A 284 -0.17 -14.68 -11.98
CA GLY A 284 0.98 -14.22 -12.72
C GLY A 284 0.69 -14.25 -14.21
N ASP A 285 1.08 -13.22 -14.93
CA ASP A 285 1.40 -13.37 -16.35
C ASP A 285 2.56 -14.37 -16.43
N GLU A 286 2.23 -15.66 -16.52
CA GLU A 286 3.19 -16.64 -16.99
C GLU A 286 3.63 -16.21 -18.37
N LYS A 287 4.94 -16.13 -18.63
CA LYS A 287 5.46 -16.06 -19.98
C LYS A 287 5.03 -17.36 -20.67
N ASN A 288 3.90 -17.28 -21.34
CA ASN A 288 3.38 -18.39 -22.11
C ASN A 288 4.14 -18.43 -23.42
N ASP A 289 4.90 -19.48 -23.65
CA ASP A 289 5.70 -19.71 -24.87
C ASP A 289 4.83 -20.07 -26.12
N GLY A 290 3.50 -19.85 -26.06
CA GLY A 290 2.59 -20.13 -27.16
C GLY A 290 2.57 -19.01 -28.20
N ASP A 291 2.53 -19.37 -29.48
CA ASP A 291 2.33 -18.42 -30.58
C ASP A 291 0.84 -18.07 -30.76
N PHE A 292 0.30 -17.37 -29.77
CA PHE A 292 -1.12 -16.96 -29.74
C PHE A 292 -1.45 -15.93 -30.83
N LYS A 293 -0.43 -15.20 -31.32
CA LYS A 293 -0.62 -14.24 -32.40
C LYS A 293 -0.89 -14.95 -33.72
N ALA A 294 -0.14 -16.02 -34.02
CA ALA A 294 -0.40 -16.86 -35.18
C ALA A 294 -1.77 -17.57 -35.10
N LEU A 295 -2.18 -18.02 -33.89
CA LEU A 295 -3.52 -18.58 -33.69
C LEU A 295 -4.61 -17.54 -33.94
N LEU A 296 -4.44 -16.32 -33.48
CA LEU A 296 -5.39 -15.21 -33.70
C LEU A 296 -5.48 -14.86 -35.19
N GLU A 297 -4.37 -14.84 -35.91
CA GLU A 297 -4.33 -14.60 -37.37
C GLU A 297 -5.00 -15.74 -38.14
N LYS A 298 -4.82 -16.98 -37.70
CA LYS A 298 -5.37 -18.19 -38.34
C LYS A 298 -6.87 -18.38 -38.14
N TYR A 299 -7.38 -18.17 -36.92
CA TYR A 299 -8.76 -18.49 -36.54
C TYR A 299 -9.64 -17.28 -36.29
N GLY A 300 -9.05 -16.08 -36.15
CA GLY A 300 -9.76 -14.88 -35.69
C GLY A 300 -10.12 -14.91 -34.20
N LYS A 301 -10.81 -13.88 -33.75
CA LYS A 301 -11.34 -13.81 -32.38
C LYS A 301 -12.51 -14.78 -32.26
N ASN A 302 -12.54 -15.56 -31.20
CA ASN A 302 -13.74 -16.35 -30.87
C ASN A 302 -14.78 -15.53 -30.14
N ARG A 303 -16.06 -15.89 -30.33
CA ARG A 303 -17.18 -15.15 -29.77
C ARG A 303 -17.52 -15.66 -28.38
N PHE A 304 -17.53 -14.76 -27.38
CA PHE A 304 -18.05 -15.03 -26.07
C PHE A 304 -19.58 -14.85 -26.06
N ILE A 305 -20.31 -15.90 -25.71
CA ILE A 305 -21.79 -15.94 -25.65
C ILE A 305 -22.33 -16.12 -24.24
N GLY A 306 -21.44 -16.19 -23.24
CA GLY A 306 -21.77 -16.49 -21.85
C GLY A 306 -22.42 -15.35 -21.08
N TYR A 307 -22.79 -14.24 -21.73
CA TYR A 307 -23.70 -13.26 -21.17
C TYR A 307 -25.14 -13.72 -21.23
N ASP A 308 -25.50 -14.44 -22.32
CA ASP A 308 -26.87 -14.82 -22.64
C ASP A 308 -27.17 -16.26 -22.28
N THR A 309 -26.17 -17.16 -22.36
CA THR A 309 -26.35 -18.59 -22.12
C THR A 309 -25.15 -19.19 -21.37
N LEU A 310 -25.47 -20.15 -20.49
CA LEU A 310 -24.46 -20.93 -19.76
C LEU A 310 -24.08 -22.23 -20.48
N SER A 311 -24.76 -22.56 -21.57
CA SER A 311 -24.49 -23.78 -22.34
C SER A 311 -24.86 -23.60 -23.80
N ALA A 312 -24.03 -24.14 -24.71
CA ALA A 312 -24.23 -24.03 -26.14
C ALA A 312 -23.46 -25.11 -26.92
N PRO A 313 -23.94 -25.48 -28.13
CA PRO A 313 -23.10 -26.20 -29.07
C PRO A 313 -22.01 -25.28 -29.60
N ALA A 314 -20.81 -25.84 -29.79
CA ALA A 314 -19.65 -25.11 -30.27
C ALA A 314 -18.74 -26.00 -31.14
N LYS A 315 -18.04 -25.39 -32.09
CA LYS A 315 -17.07 -26.09 -32.94
C LYS A 315 -15.65 -25.91 -32.40
N VAL A 316 -14.90 -27.00 -32.37
CA VAL A 316 -13.49 -27.00 -31.98
C VAL A 316 -12.66 -26.41 -33.10
N LEU A 317 -12.10 -25.22 -32.94
CA LEU A 317 -11.22 -24.57 -33.91
C LEU A 317 -9.78 -25.02 -33.76
N ALA A 318 -9.28 -25.09 -32.51
CA ALA A 318 -7.92 -25.54 -32.22
C ALA A 318 -7.84 -26.29 -30.89
N LEU A 319 -6.85 -27.17 -30.81
CA LEU A 319 -6.43 -27.87 -29.58
C LEU A 319 -4.96 -27.61 -29.36
N LEU A 320 -4.56 -27.34 -28.11
CA LEU A 320 -3.18 -27.13 -27.70
C LEU A 320 -2.84 -28.08 -26.55
N ASP A 321 -1.63 -28.56 -26.50
CA ASP A 321 -1.13 -29.31 -25.35
C ASP A 321 -0.87 -28.39 -24.13
N GLU A 322 -0.40 -28.95 -23.02
CA GLU A 322 -0.10 -28.18 -21.80
C GLU A 322 0.99 -27.10 -22.01
N ASN A 323 1.82 -27.24 -23.04
CA ASN A 323 2.87 -26.30 -23.42
C ASN A 323 2.42 -25.30 -24.51
N PHE A 324 1.11 -25.19 -24.74
CA PHE A 324 0.48 -24.35 -25.76
C PHE A 324 0.90 -24.65 -27.20
N LYS A 325 1.36 -25.87 -27.48
CA LYS A 325 1.67 -26.31 -28.85
C LYS A 325 0.43 -26.90 -29.50
N GLU A 326 0.10 -26.44 -30.72
CA GLU A 326 -1.07 -26.93 -31.48
C GLU A 326 -0.97 -28.46 -31.73
N THR A 327 -2.07 -29.13 -31.45
CA THR A 327 -2.23 -30.59 -31.71
C THR A 327 -3.55 -30.84 -32.42
N THR A 328 -3.68 -31.96 -33.14
CA THR A 328 -4.91 -32.33 -33.86
C THR A 328 -5.92 -33.08 -33.00
N VAL A 329 -5.45 -33.67 -31.89
CA VAL A 329 -6.28 -34.51 -31.01
C VAL A 329 -5.74 -34.45 -29.57
N LEU A 330 -6.65 -34.46 -28.63
CA LEU A 330 -6.35 -34.75 -27.21
C LEU A 330 -7.07 -36.04 -26.83
N THR A 331 -6.39 -36.92 -26.11
CA THR A 331 -6.89 -38.25 -25.74
C THR A 331 -7.13 -38.39 -24.25
N ASN A 332 -7.84 -39.46 -23.85
CA ASN A 332 -8.14 -39.74 -22.45
C ASN A 332 -6.91 -39.60 -21.52
N GLY A 333 -7.09 -38.89 -20.42
CA GLY A 333 -6.06 -38.64 -19.41
C GLY A 333 -5.10 -37.50 -19.74
N GLN A 334 -5.19 -36.88 -20.91
CA GLN A 334 -4.43 -35.68 -21.26
C GLN A 334 -5.11 -34.44 -20.76
N SER A 335 -4.31 -33.41 -20.46
CA SER A 335 -4.76 -32.05 -20.28
C SER A 335 -4.27 -31.19 -21.44
N GLY A 336 -5.04 -30.18 -21.82
CA GLY A 336 -4.66 -29.26 -22.89
C GLY A 336 -5.62 -28.06 -22.91
N TRP A 337 -5.51 -27.25 -23.96
CA TRP A 337 -6.34 -26.07 -24.14
C TRP A 337 -7.20 -26.21 -25.39
N ILE A 338 -8.44 -25.77 -25.30
CA ILE A 338 -9.41 -25.81 -26.40
C ILE A 338 -9.82 -24.40 -26.79
N LEU A 339 -9.79 -24.12 -28.10
CA LEU A 339 -10.35 -22.95 -28.72
C LEU A 339 -11.68 -23.34 -29.41
N LEU A 340 -12.77 -22.77 -28.92
CA LEU A 340 -14.10 -22.92 -29.51
C LEU A 340 -14.41 -21.69 -30.38
N ASP A 341 -15.22 -21.85 -31.44
CA ASP A 341 -15.71 -20.75 -32.28
C ASP A 341 -16.61 -19.80 -31.48
N GLU A 342 -17.56 -20.36 -30.73
CA GLU A 342 -18.40 -19.70 -29.75
C GLU A 342 -18.19 -20.33 -28.38
N THR A 343 -17.97 -19.54 -27.36
CA THR A 343 -17.73 -20.09 -26.02
C THR A 343 -18.65 -19.45 -24.97
N PRO A 344 -19.33 -20.27 -24.13
CA PRO A 344 -20.04 -19.75 -22.98
C PRO A 344 -19.12 -19.47 -21.79
N PHE A 345 -17.86 -19.92 -21.83
CA PHE A 345 -16.89 -19.79 -20.75
C PHE A 345 -16.28 -18.38 -20.73
N TYR A 346 -16.42 -17.69 -19.60
CA TYR A 346 -15.76 -16.40 -19.35
C TYR A 346 -14.27 -16.61 -19.11
N ALA A 347 -13.44 -15.94 -19.88
CA ALA A 347 -12.01 -15.95 -19.66
C ALA A 347 -11.61 -14.96 -18.58
N MET A 348 -10.73 -15.37 -17.64
CA MET A 348 -10.23 -14.54 -16.55
C MET A 348 -9.83 -13.14 -17.07
N SER A 349 -10.48 -12.11 -16.53
CA SER A 349 -10.25 -10.72 -16.87
C SER A 349 -10.89 -9.79 -15.84
N GLY A 350 -10.37 -8.57 -15.68
CA GLY A 350 -10.96 -7.55 -14.81
C GLY A 350 -11.10 -7.95 -13.33
N GLY A 351 -10.28 -8.90 -12.87
CA GLY A 351 -10.34 -9.43 -11.51
C GLY A 351 -11.38 -10.52 -11.28
N GLN A 352 -12.21 -10.85 -12.27
CA GLN A 352 -13.11 -12.02 -12.20
C GLN A 352 -12.36 -13.28 -12.64
N THR A 353 -12.48 -14.36 -11.87
CA THR A 353 -11.92 -15.69 -12.22
C THR A 353 -12.54 -16.24 -13.49
N GLY A 354 -11.74 -17.02 -14.24
CA GLY A 354 -12.23 -17.77 -15.39
C GLY A 354 -13.24 -18.84 -15.00
N ASP A 355 -14.09 -19.21 -15.96
CA ASP A 355 -15.06 -20.25 -15.73
C ASP A 355 -14.48 -21.64 -15.75
N GLU A 356 -15.09 -22.47 -14.94
CA GLU A 356 -15.03 -23.92 -14.95
C GLU A 356 -16.30 -24.50 -15.58
N GLY A 357 -16.29 -25.79 -15.92
CA GLY A 357 -17.46 -26.47 -16.42
C GLY A 357 -17.14 -27.77 -17.14
N ALA A 358 -17.86 -28.09 -18.20
CA ALA A 358 -17.70 -29.34 -18.93
C ALA A 358 -17.86 -29.16 -20.45
N ILE A 359 -17.16 -29.99 -21.19
CA ILE A 359 -17.49 -30.32 -22.57
C ILE A 359 -18.16 -31.70 -22.53
N ASP A 360 -19.47 -31.73 -22.83
CA ASP A 360 -20.29 -32.91 -22.65
C ASP A 360 -19.75 -34.14 -23.39
N GLY A 361 -19.63 -35.23 -22.66
CA GLY A 361 -19.08 -36.46 -23.19
C GLY A 361 -17.56 -36.45 -23.48
N VAL A 362 -16.86 -35.34 -23.25
CA VAL A 362 -15.42 -35.18 -23.54
C VAL A 362 -14.59 -35.03 -22.28
N GLY A 363 -14.93 -34.08 -21.38
CA GLY A 363 -14.11 -33.84 -20.18
C GLY A 363 -14.50 -32.58 -19.43
N ALA A 364 -13.71 -32.29 -18.40
CA ALA A 364 -13.92 -31.15 -17.53
C ALA A 364 -13.09 -29.93 -17.98
N VAL A 365 -13.73 -28.76 -18.04
CA VAL A 365 -13.05 -27.48 -18.14
C VAL A 365 -12.72 -26.99 -16.73
N VAL A 366 -11.42 -26.80 -16.44
CA VAL A 366 -10.92 -26.49 -15.10
C VAL A 366 -10.42 -25.05 -14.97
N ASP A 367 -10.29 -24.34 -16.06
CA ASP A 367 -9.90 -22.91 -16.10
C ASP A 367 -10.19 -22.33 -17.49
N THR A 368 -10.44 -21.03 -17.57
CA THR A 368 -10.57 -20.31 -18.84
C THR A 368 -9.80 -18.99 -18.77
N ARG A 369 -8.88 -18.81 -19.72
CA ARG A 369 -7.98 -17.64 -19.76
C ARG A 369 -8.05 -16.92 -21.10
N LYS A 370 -7.73 -15.64 -21.05
CA LYS A 370 -7.62 -14.79 -22.23
C LYS A 370 -6.14 -14.68 -22.65
N PHE A 371 -5.86 -15.04 -23.91
CA PHE A 371 -4.55 -14.87 -24.52
C PHE A 371 -4.72 -13.97 -25.74
N PHE A 372 -4.23 -12.74 -25.65
CA PHE A 372 -4.60 -11.67 -26.61
C PHE A 372 -6.13 -11.50 -26.65
N ASP A 373 -6.74 -11.74 -27.80
CA ASP A 373 -8.19 -11.70 -27.98
C ASP A 373 -8.83 -13.10 -28.15
N LEU A 374 -8.11 -14.16 -27.73
CA LEU A 374 -8.58 -15.54 -27.74
C LEU A 374 -8.99 -15.96 -26.33
N ASN A 375 -10.20 -16.51 -26.18
CA ASN A 375 -10.66 -17.16 -24.96
C ASN A 375 -10.38 -18.66 -25.08
N LEU A 376 -9.42 -19.17 -24.32
CA LEU A 376 -9.01 -20.57 -24.30
C LEU A 376 -9.44 -21.24 -22.99
N SER A 377 -10.07 -22.39 -23.08
CA SER A 377 -10.46 -23.17 -21.89
C SER A 377 -9.52 -24.35 -21.69
N LYS A 378 -9.04 -24.54 -20.45
CA LYS A 378 -8.20 -25.68 -20.07
C LYS A 378 -9.07 -26.92 -19.84
N LEU A 379 -8.86 -27.93 -20.66
CA LEU A 379 -9.65 -29.15 -20.69
C LEU A 379 -8.85 -30.32 -20.10
N VAL A 380 -9.43 -31.06 -19.18
CA VAL A 380 -8.97 -32.38 -18.72
C VAL A 380 -9.82 -33.42 -19.41
N VAL A 381 -9.21 -34.19 -20.31
CA VAL A 381 -9.91 -35.05 -21.25
C VAL A 381 -10.23 -36.41 -20.64
N ALA A 382 -11.49 -36.81 -20.66
CA ALA A 382 -11.99 -38.14 -20.30
C ALA A 382 -12.24 -39.01 -21.53
N ASN A 383 -12.64 -38.39 -22.65
CA ASN A 383 -12.78 -39.07 -23.97
C ASN A 383 -12.09 -38.22 -25.03
N SER A 384 -11.57 -38.89 -26.10
CA SER A 384 -10.82 -38.16 -27.12
C SER A 384 -11.65 -37.09 -27.84
N ILE A 385 -10.96 -36.01 -28.19
CA ILE A 385 -11.51 -34.87 -28.95
C ILE A 385 -10.53 -34.45 -30.03
N LYS A 386 -11.03 -34.02 -31.18
CA LYS A 386 -10.22 -33.59 -32.33
C LYS A 386 -10.70 -32.24 -32.88
N ILE A 387 -9.83 -31.59 -33.61
CA ILE A 387 -10.15 -30.35 -34.34
C ILE A 387 -11.31 -30.62 -35.30
N GLY A 388 -12.27 -29.72 -35.35
CA GLY A 388 -13.47 -29.78 -36.20
C GLY A 388 -14.66 -30.50 -35.57
N ASP A 389 -14.50 -31.15 -34.42
CA ASP A 389 -15.65 -31.74 -33.71
C ASP A 389 -16.64 -30.65 -33.27
N THR A 390 -17.93 -31.03 -33.27
CA THR A 390 -18.95 -30.20 -32.65
C THR A 390 -19.24 -30.79 -31.26
N VAL A 391 -19.13 -29.95 -30.26
CA VAL A 391 -19.25 -30.30 -28.85
C VAL A 391 -20.35 -29.47 -28.19
N TYR A 392 -20.83 -29.88 -27.02
CA TYR A 392 -21.73 -29.09 -26.19
C TYR A 392 -20.98 -28.62 -24.97
N ALA A 393 -20.83 -27.30 -24.85
CA ALA A 393 -20.06 -26.65 -23.77
C ALA A 393 -21.04 -26.17 -22.70
N SER A 394 -20.78 -26.50 -21.42
CA SER A 394 -21.63 -26.17 -20.29
C SER A 394 -20.81 -25.58 -19.15
N VAL A 395 -21.17 -24.38 -18.72
CA VAL A 395 -20.51 -23.64 -17.60
C VAL A 395 -21.03 -24.18 -16.27
N ASP A 396 -20.16 -24.30 -15.26
CA ASP A 396 -20.50 -24.68 -13.90
C ASP A 396 -21.43 -23.65 -13.23
N GLU A 397 -22.35 -24.13 -12.37
CA GLU A 397 -23.29 -23.29 -11.61
C GLU A 397 -22.59 -22.26 -10.70
N LYS A 398 -21.33 -22.46 -10.36
CA LYS A 398 -20.49 -21.49 -9.62
C LYS A 398 -20.45 -20.11 -10.28
N ARG A 399 -20.66 -20.02 -11.61
CA ARG A 399 -20.75 -18.76 -12.36
C ARG A 399 -21.82 -17.84 -11.76
N VAL A 400 -22.93 -18.36 -11.28
CA VAL A 400 -24.01 -17.55 -10.69
C VAL A 400 -23.50 -16.87 -9.41
N GLU A 401 -22.77 -17.60 -8.57
CA GLU A 401 -22.19 -17.01 -7.35
C GLU A 401 -21.08 -15.99 -7.68
N ILE A 402 -20.26 -16.26 -8.72
CA ILE A 402 -19.27 -15.28 -9.21
C ILE A 402 -19.97 -14.00 -9.67
N ALA A 403 -21.04 -14.09 -10.46
CA ALA A 403 -21.79 -12.92 -10.93
C ALA A 403 -22.42 -12.11 -9.77
N LYS A 404 -22.90 -12.78 -8.71
CA LYS A 404 -23.40 -12.11 -7.49
C LYS A 404 -22.28 -11.35 -6.77
N HIS A 405 -21.12 -11.97 -6.56
CA HIS A 405 -19.97 -11.32 -5.94
C HIS A 405 -19.48 -10.15 -6.80
N HIS A 406 -19.44 -10.29 -8.13
CA HIS A 406 -19.00 -9.23 -9.02
C HIS A 406 -19.96 -8.03 -8.99
N SER A 407 -21.25 -8.27 -9.04
CA SER A 407 -22.25 -7.19 -8.94
C SER A 407 -22.21 -6.51 -7.57
N ALA A 408 -22.01 -7.27 -6.49
CA ALA A 408 -21.81 -6.70 -5.17
C ALA A 408 -20.52 -5.85 -5.08
N THR A 409 -19.49 -6.17 -5.87
CA THR A 409 -18.26 -5.35 -5.94
C THR A 409 -18.55 -3.96 -6.49
N HIS A 410 -19.39 -3.85 -7.52
CA HIS A 410 -19.82 -2.56 -8.07
C HIS A 410 -20.61 -1.73 -7.04
N LEU A 411 -21.57 -2.37 -6.32
CA LEU A 411 -22.32 -1.69 -5.25
C LEU A 411 -21.38 -1.24 -4.12
N LEU A 412 -20.45 -2.11 -3.71
CA LEU A 412 -19.44 -1.77 -2.70
C LEU A 412 -18.60 -0.56 -3.12
N HIS A 413 -18.13 -0.53 -4.37
CA HIS A 413 -17.34 0.59 -4.88
C HIS A 413 -18.12 1.90 -4.83
N ALA A 414 -19.35 1.90 -5.31
CA ALA A 414 -20.22 3.07 -5.28
C ALA A 414 -20.48 3.58 -3.85
N VAL A 415 -20.79 2.68 -2.91
CA VAL A 415 -21.05 3.02 -1.51
C VAL A 415 -19.75 3.50 -0.80
N LEU A 416 -18.60 2.90 -1.10
CA LEU A 416 -17.33 3.38 -0.57
C LEU A 416 -17.04 4.83 -1.00
N ARG A 417 -17.36 5.19 -2.25
CA ARG A 417 -17.25 6.58 -2.73
C ARG A 417 -18.22 7.52 -2.03
N GLU A 418 -19.44 7.07 -1.76
CA GLU A 418 -20.42 7.85 -1.01
C GLU A 418 -19.98 8.11 0.43
N VAL A 419 -19.47 7.08 1.13
CA VAL A 419 -19.14 7.16 2.57
C VAL A 419 -17.77 7.78 2.82
N LEU A 420 -16.79 7.48 1.97
CA LEU A 420 -15.38 7.88 2.16
C LEU A 420 -14.96 9.04 1.26
N GLY A 421 -15.78 9.39 0.27
CA GLY A 421 -15.54 10.47 -0.68
C GLY A 421 -15.22 10.00 -2.09
N GLU A 422 -15.51 10.84 -3.08
CA GLU A 422 -15.38 10.56 -4.51
C GLU A 422 -13.97 10.21 -4.98
N SER A 423 -12.96 10.47 -4.17
CA SER A 423 -11.55 10.14 -4.46
C SER A 423 -11.23 8.64 -4.31
N VAL A 424 -12.14 7.87 -3.73
CA VAL A 424 -12.01 6.41 -3.67
C VAL A 424 -12.08 5.83 -5.08
N GLY A 425 -11.04 5.12 -5.47
CA GLY A 425 -10.96 4.43 -6.76
C GLY A 425 -10.49 3.00 -6.58
N GLN A 426 -10.82 2.14 -7.53
CA GLN A 426 -10.35 0.76 -7.55
C GLN A 426 -8.84 0.71 -7.77
N ALA A 427 -8.13 0.00 -6.89
CA ALA A 427 -6.70 -0.32 -7.01
C ALA A 427 -6.46 -1.78 -7.40
N GLY A 428 -7.46 -2.64 -7.22
CA GLY A 428 -7.43 -4.05 -7.60
C GLY A 428 -8.74 -4.75 -7.25
N SER A 429 -8.99 -5.88 -7.90
CA SER A 429 -10.16 -6.72 -7.64
C SER A 429 -9.81 -8.19 -7.81
N ASP A 430 -10.49 -9.06 -7.07
CA ASP A 430 -10.43 -10.52 -7.20
C ASP A 430 -11.77 -11.10 -6.77
N VAL A 431 -12.50 -11.63 -7.75
CA VAL A 431 -13.88 -12.08 -7.59
C VAL A 431 -13.99 -13.53 -8.02
N ASN A 432 -14.45 -14.38 -7.11
CA ASN A 432 -14.69 -15.80 -7.34
C ASN A 432 -16.00 -16.26 -6.68
N SER A 433 -16.29 -17.56 -6.71
CA SER A 433 -17.52 -18.13 -6.13
C SER A 433 -17.57 -18.09 -4.59
N GLU A 434 -16.42 -17.89 -3.93
CA GLU A 434 -16.32 -17.96 -2.47
C GLU A 434 -16.40 -16.56 -1.83
N ARG A 435 -15.84 -15.54 -2.50
CA ARG A 435 -15.74 -14.18 -1.98
C ARG A 435 -15.48 -13.16 -3.08
N LEU A 436 -15.64 -11.91 -2.73
CA LEU A 436 -15.04 -10.78 -3.43
C LEU A 436 -13.93 -10.17 -2.58
N ARG A 437 -12.89 -9.66 -3.25
CA ARG A 437 -11.83 -8.85 -2.69
C ARG A 437 -11.73 -7.58 -3.49
N PHE A 438 -11.82 -6.45 -2.81
CA PHE A 438 -11.76 -5.13 -3.43
C PHE A 438 -10.67 -4.30 -2.78
N ASP A 439 -9.66 -3.93 -3.56
CA ASP A 439 -8.58 -3.05 -3.16
C ASP A 439 -8.92 -1.64 -3.64
N PHE A 440 -8.89 -0.66 -2.76
CA PHE A 440 -9.30 0.71 -3.06
C PHE A 440 -8.36 1.74 -2.46
N THR A 441 -8.31 2.92 -3.09
CA THR A 441 -7.48 4.03 -2.63
C THR A 441 -8.14 4.73 -1.44
N TYR A 442 -7.52 4.61 -0.26
CA TYR A 442 -7.91 5.34 0.93
C TYR A 442 -6.71 5.46 1.90
N PRO A 443 -6.46 6.66 2.47
CA PRO A 443 -5.19 6.92 3.17
C PRO A 443 -5.07 6.27 4.55
N LYS A 444 -6.17 5.93 5.22
CA LYS A 444 -6.22 5.43 6.61
C LYS A 444 -7.10 4.18 6.73
N ALA A 445 -7.02 3.48 7.86
CA ALA A 445 -7.93 2.39 8.17
C ALA A 445 -9.36 2.91 8.31
N MET A 446 -10.34 2.15 7.85
CA MET A 446 -11.75 2.46 8.07
C MET A 446 -12.12 2.27 9.54
N THR A 447 -12.99 3.13 10.05
CA THR A 447 -13.56 2.95 11.39
C THR A 447 -14.63 1.84 11.38
N LYS A 448 -14.96 1.33 12.56
CA LYS A 448 -16.03 0.33 12.68
C LYS A 448 -17.39 0.88 12.24
N GLU A 449 -17.62 2.15 12.48
CA GLU A 449 -18.82 2.87 12.11
C GLU A 449 -18.92 3.00 10.58
N GLN A 450 -17.82 3.36 9.91
CA GLN A 450 -17.76 3.42 8.45
C GLN A 450 -17.96 2.04 7.80
N LEU A 451 -17.35 0.99 8.34
CA LEU A 451 -17.55 -0.38 7.84
C LEU A 451 -19.01 -0.81 7.97
N LYS A 452 -19.64 -0.52 9.11
CA LYS A 452 -21.04 -0.80 9.34
C LYS A 452 -21.96 -0.02 8.39
N GLU A 453 -21.68 1.26 8.21
CA GLU A 453 -22.45 2.12 7.29
C GLU A 453 -22.37 1.62 5.85
N VAL A 454 -21.16 1.23 5.39
CA VAL A 454 -20.98 0.64 4.05
C VAL A 454 -21.77 -0.64 3.89
N GLU A 455 -21.70 -1.56 4.86
CA GLU A 455 -22.42 -2.82 4.84
C GLU A 455 -23.94 -2.59 4.83
N GLU A 456 -24.46 -1.71 5.67
CA GLU A 456 -25.87 -1.36 5.72
C GLU A 456 -26.39 -0.74 4.41
N LYS A 457 -25.62 0.18 3.80
CA LYS A 457 -26.00 0.82 2.53
C LYS A 457 -25.98 -0.15 1.36
N VAL A 458 -24.98 -1.03 1.25
CA VAL A 458 -24.95 -2.07 0.22
C VAL A 458 -26.18 -2.99 0.35
N ASN A 459 -26.47 -3.46 1.57
CA ASN A 459 -27.64 -4.29 1.81
C ASN A 459 -28.97 -3.56 1.53
N LEU A 460 -29.02 -2.25 1.78
CA LEU A 460 -30.21 -1.45 1.44
C LEU A 460 -30.44 -1.40 -0.08
N ILE A 461 -29.39 -1.24 -0.88
CA ILE A 461 -29.50 -1.27 -2.36
C ILE A 461 -29.94 -2.65 -2.83
N ILE A 462 -29.39 -3.72 -2.24
CA ILE A 462 -29.80 -5.10 -2.51
C ILE A 462 -31.30 -5.27 -2.24
N ALA A 463 -31.77 -4.83 -1.08
CA ALA A 463 -33.18 -4.94 -0.67
C ALA A 463 -34.15 -4.12 -1.55
N ARG A 464 -33.64 -3.06 -2.20
CA ARG A 464 -34.46 -2.25 -3.14
C ARG A 464 -34.73 -2.95 -4.46
N SER A 465 -34.10 -4.09 -4.74
CA SER A 465 -34.37 -4.89 -5.95
C SER A 465 -34.19 -4.09 -7.24
N VAL A 466 -33.05 -3.41 -7.36
CA VAL A 466 -32.74 -2.54 -8.50
C VAL A 466 -32.37 -3.38 -9.72
N GLU A 467 -32.97 -3.10 -10.87
CA GLU A 467 -32.64 -3.76 -12.12
C GLU A 467 -31.25 -3.34 -12.61
N GLY A 468 -30.52 -4.33 -13.12
CA GLY A 468 -29.22 -4.13 -13.77
C GLY A 468 -29.39 -3.97 -15.28
N ASP A 469 -28.81 -2.91 -15.85
CA ASP A 469 -28.70 -2.71 -17.30
C ASP A 469 -27.26 -2.97 -17.74
N MET A 470 -27.10 -3.82 -18.76
CA MET A 470 -25.81 -4.18 -19.36
C MET A 470 -25.92 -3.89 -20.87
N SER A 471 -25.39 -2.74 -21.28
CA SER A 471 -25.49 -2.27 -22.65
C SER A 471 -24.11 -1.95 -23.26
N GLU A 472 -23.98 -2.14 -24.56
CA GLU A 472 -22.80 -1.71 -25.32
C GLU A 472 -23.07 -0.35 -25.96
N MET A 473 -22.11 0.57 -25.84
CA MET A 473 -22.23 1.93 -26.41
C MET A 473 -20.85 2.53 -26.72
N GLY A 474 -20.86 3.66 -27.41
CA GLY A 474 -19.63 4.42 -27.67
C GLY A 474 -19.03 4.95 -26.36
N ILE A 475 -17.70 5.00 -26.29
CA ILE A 475 -17.00 5.44 -25.07
C ILE A 475 -17.36 6.86 -24.62
N GLU A 476 -17.60 7.77 -25.57
CA GLU A 476 -17.99 9.15 -25.25
C GLU A 476 -19.46 9.22 -24.72
N GLU A 477 -20.34 8.37 -25.24
CA GLU A 477 -21.69 8.22 -24.71
C GLU A 477 -21.66 7.65 -23.29
N ALA A 478 -20.85 6.61 -23.05
CA ALA A 478 -20.68 6.04 -21.73
C ALA A 478 -20.19 7.09 -20.69
N LYS A 479 -19.21 7.88 -21.07
CA LYS A 479 -18.72 9.00 -20.22
C LYS A 479 -19.81 10.04 -19.97
N SER A 480 -20.62 10.39 -20.98
CA SER A 480 -21.69 11.36 -20.81
C SER A 480 -22.79 10.88 -19.86
N LYS A 481 -22.98 9.56 -19.75
CA LYS A 481 -23.87 8.90 -18.77
C LYS A 481 -23.24 8.77 -17.38
N GLY A 482 -22.04 9.26 -17.18
CA GLY A 482 -21.34 9.18 -15.88
C GLY A 482 -20.66 7.85 -15.63
N ALA A 483 -20.46 7.00 -16.67
CA ALA A 483 -19.83 5.72 -16.51
C ALA A 483 -18.36 5.87 -16.02
N MET A 484 -18.05 5.20 -14.92
CA MET A 484 -16.70 5.17 -14.37
C MET A 484 -15.81 4.24 -15.20
N ALA A 485 -14.69 4.81 -15.66
CA ALA A 485 -13.63 4.07 -16.34
C ALA A 485 -12.46 3.85 -15.37
N LEU A 486 -11.89 2.65 -15.32
CA LEU A 486 -10.69 2.40 -14.54
C LEU A 486 -9.50 3.16 -15.14
N PHE A 487 -8.76 3.84 -14.28
CA PHE A 487 -7.58 4.59 -14.71
C PHE A 487 -6.48 3.65 -15.21
N GLY A 488 -6.02 3.90 -16.45
CA GLY A 488 -4.89 3.18 -17.05
C GLY A 488 -5.27 2.06 -18.01
N GLU A 489 -6.54 1.66 -18.10
CA GLU A 489 -7.00 0.72 -19.12
C GLU A 489 -7.21 1.41 -20.48
N LYS A 490 -6.82 0.71 -21.55
CA LYS A 490 -7.09 1.15 -22.93
C LYS A 490 -8.41 0.56 -23.37
N TYR A 491 -9.42 1.40 -23.44
CA TYR A 491 -10.74 1.01 -23.93
C TYR A 491 -10.85 1.16 -25.44
N GLY A 492 -11.60 0.27 -26.09
CA GLY A 492 -11.97 0.40 -27.48
C GLY A 492 -12.96 1.55 -27.73
N SER A 493 -13.34 1.77 -29.00
CA SER A 493 -14.36 2.75 -29.38
C SER A 493 -15.77 2.37 -28.87
N ILE A 494 -16.05 1.06 -28.71
CA ILE A 494 -17.27 0.51 -28.13
C ILE A 494 -16.88 -0.13 -26.79
N VAL A 495 -17.66 0.15 -25.76
CA VAL A 495 -17.46 -0.34 -24.38
C VAL A 495 -18.75 -0.90 -23.82
N ARG A 496 -18.65 -1.92 -22.95
CA ARG A 496 -19.78 -2.46 -22.20
C ARG A 496 -19.94 -1.68 -20.91
N VAL A 497 -21.11 -1.15 -20.67
CA VAL A 497 -21.51 -0.42 -19.47
C VAL A 497 -22.42 -1.33 -18.64
N VAL A 498 -22.14 -1.43 -17.36
CA VAL A 498 -22.97 -2.11 -16.37
C VAL A 498 -23.50 -1.06 -15.40
N SER A 499 -24.81 -0.97 -15.26
CA SER A 499 -25.43 -0.06 -14.30
C SER A 499 -26.45 -0.76 -13.42
N PHE A 500 -26.54 -0.33 -12.17
CA PHE A 500 -27.58 -0.69 -11.20
C PHE A 500 -28.28 0.59 -10.76
N GLY A 501 -29.28 0.99 -11.54
CA GLY A 501 -29.93 2.30 -11.40
C GLY A 501 -28.91 3.44 -11.45
N ASP A 502 -29.11 4.45 -10.62
CA ASP A 502 -28.17 5.58 -10.46
C ASP A 502 -27.09 5.32 -9.41
N TYR A 503 -27.08 4.13 -8.78
CA TYR A 503 -26.11 3.83 -7.71
C TYR A 503 -24.74 3.53 -8.25
N SER A 504 -24.63 2.74 -9.31
CA SER A 504 -23.35 2.36 -9.90
C SER A 504 -23.48 2.31 -11.43
N ILE A 505 -22.59 3.00 -12.13
CA ILE A 505 -22.46 2.98 -13.60
C ILE A 505 -20.98 2.83 -13.91
N GLU A 506 -20.56 1.66 -14.42
CA GLU A 506 -19.15 1.34 -14.61
C GLU A 506 -18.88 0.65 -15.96
N LEU A 507 -17.70 0.87 -16.53
CA LEU A 507 -17.21 0.10 -17.67
C LEU A 507 -16.77 -1.28 -17.19
N CYS A 508 -17.48 -2.34 -17.55
CA CYS A 508 -17.17 -3.68 -17.09
C CYS A 508 -17.53 -4.76 -18.11
N GLY A 509 -16.52 -5.62 -18.43
CA GLY A 509 -16.69 -6.80 -19.28
C GLY A 509 -17.03 -8.08 -18.52
N GLY A 510 -17.20 -8.03 -17.21
CA GLY A 510 -17.49 -9.20 -16.36
C GLY A 510 -18.93 -9.69 -16.46
N THR A 511 -19.22 -10.78 -15.76
CA THR A 511 -20.59 -11.35 -15.71
C THR A 511 -21.33 -10.83 -14.48
N HIS A 512 -22.58 -10.48 -14.65
CA HIS A 512 -23.40 -9.82 -13.62
C HIS A 512 -24.80 -10.44 -13.51
N ILE A 513 -25.43 -10.19 -12.37
CA ILE A 513 -26.84 -10.47 -12.14
C ILE A 513 -27.71 -9.40 -12.82
N THR A 514 -28.94 -9.72 -13.09
CA THR A 514 -29.92 -8.81 -13.71
C THR A 514 -30.72 -7.98 -12.71
N ASN A 515 -30.67 -8.31 -11.42
CA ASN A 515 -31.37 -7.59 -10.36
C ASN A 515 -30.61 -7.73 -9.04
N THR A 516 -30.43 -6.63 -8.31
CA THR A 516 -29.63 -6.60 -7.07
C THR A 516 -30.15 -7.55 -5.99
N ALA A 517 -31.46 -7.85 -5.95
CA ALA A 517 -32.02 -8.80 -4.99
C ALA A 517 -31.44 -10.22 -5.13
N GLN A 518 -30.90 -10.59 -6.31
CA GLN A 518 -30.25 -11.90 -6.53
C GLN A 518 -28.94 -12.05 -5.74
N ILE A 519 -28.34 -10.96 -5.28
CA ILE A 519 -27.15 -10.98 -4.39
C ILE A 519 -27.51 -11.62 -3.05
N GLY A 520 -28.71 -11.43 -2.55
CA GLY A 520 -29.15 -11.89 -1.23
C GLY A 520 -28.64 -10.97 -0.11
N SER A 521 -27.68 -11.43 0.65
CA SER A 521 -27.05 -10.63 1.73
C SER A 521 -25.59 -10.34 1.41
N PHE A 522 -25.07 -9.24 1.93
CA PHE A 522 -23.67 -8.83 1.81
C PHE A 522 -23.08 -8.63 3.21
N TYR A 523 -21.90 -9.22 3.48
CA TYR A 523 -21.16 -9.03 4.74
C TYR A 523 -19.68 -8.79 4.47
N ILE A 524 -19.12 -7.79 5.16
CA ILE A 524 -17.69 -7.52 5.17
C ILE A 524 -17.02 -8.47 6.16
N VAL A 525 -16.17 -9.35 5.64
CA VAL A 525 -15.40 -10.32 6.44
C VAL A 525 -14.18 -9.64 7.09
N LYS A 526 -13.50 -8.79 6.31
CA LYS A 526 -12.24 -8.17 6.74
C LYS A 526 -11.94 -6.88 6.02
N GLU A 527 -11.35 -5.93 6.75
CA GLU A 527 -10.71 -4.74 6.20
C GLU A 527 -9.25 -4.72 6.61
N SER A 528 -8.32 -4.39 5.71
CA SER A 528 -6.88 -4.38 5.98
C SER A 528 -6.12 -3.45 5.04
N GLY A 529 -4.87 -3.07 5.41
CA GLY A 529 -3.96 -2.35 4.52
C GLY A 529 -3.25 -3.29 3.54
N VAL A 530 -3.12 -2.87 2.29
CA VAL A 530 -2.33 -3.55 1.25
C VAL A 530 -1.00 -2.85 1.06
N SER A 531 -1.06 -1.55 0.91
CA SER A 531 0.10 -0.68 0.77
C SER A 531 -0.23 0.73 1.26
N ALA A 532 0.73 1.62 1.24
CA ALA A 532 0.50 3.01 1.59
C ALA A 532 -0.59 3.63 0.69
N GLY A 533 -1.71 4.05 1.29
CA GLY A 533 -2.84 4.64 0.58
C GLY A 533 -3.78 3.65 -0.11
N VAL A 534 -3.59 2.33 0.07
CA VAL A 534 -4.48 1.30 -0.48
C VAL A 534 -5.01 0.42 0.63
N ARG A 535 -6.32 0.32 0.71
CA ARG A 535 -7.07 -0.53 1.63
C ARG A 535 -7.70 -1.69 0.89
N ARG A 536 -7.99 -2.77 1.60
CA ARG A 536 -8.61 -3.99 1.09
C ARG A 536 -9.85 -4.32 1.90
N ILE A 537 -10.95 -4.57 1.23
CA ILE A 537 -12.13 -5.23 1.78
C ILE A 537 -12.25 -6.62 1.18
N GLU A 538 -12.49 -7.60 2.04
CA GLU A 538 -12.95 -8.93 1.67
C GLU A 538 -14.38 -9.07 2.15
N ALA A 539 -15.29 -9.50 1.27
CA ALA A 539 -16.70 -9.65 1.58
C ALA A 539 -17.30 -10.90 0.93
N VAL A 540 -18.43 -11.34 1.46
CA VAL A 540 -19.16 -12.51 1.00
C VAL A 540 -20.63 -12.16 0.76
N VAL A 541 -21.26 -12.87 -0.18
CA VAL A 541 -22.67 -12.68 -0.50
C VAL A 541 -23.44 -14.00 -0.55
N SER A 542 -24.75 -13.92 -0.71
CA SER A 542 -25.63 -15.09 -0.96
C SER A 542 -25.48 -16.18 0.11
N LEU A 543 -25.33 -17.42 -0.30
CA LEU A 543 -25.16 -18.56 0.61
C LEU A 543 -23.88 -18.45 1.44
N ARG A 544 -22.79 -17.89 0.91
CA ARG A 544 -21.56 -17.67 1.68
C ARG A 544 -21.77 -16.69 2.81
N ALA A 545 -22.60 -15.67 2.62
CA ALA A 545 -22.99 -14.74 3.67
C ALA A 545 -23.77 -15.45 4.79
N VAL A 546 -24.69 -16.37 4.43
CA VAL A 546 -25.42 -17.20 5.40
C VAL A 546 -24.48 -18.13 6.17
N GLU A 547 -23.55 -18.79 5.49
CA GLU A 547 -22.53 -19.65 6.13
C GLU A 547 -21.65 -18.85 7.10
N TYR A 548 -21.21 -17.65 6.70
CA TYR A 548 -20.45 -16.76 7.55
C TYR A 548 -21.22 -16.38 8.82
N MET A 549 -22.47 -15.98 8.71
CA MET A 549 -23.33 -15.64 9.86
C MET A 549 -23.62 -16.85 10.75
N ASN A 550 -23.81 -18.02 10.15
CA ASN A 550 -24.00 -19.26 10.92
C ASN A 550 -22.74 -19.63 11.72
N SER A 551 -21.54 -19.36 11.20
CA SER A 551 -20.29 -19.60 11.93
C SER A 551 -20.21 -18.74 13.23
N TYR A 552 -20.65 -17.48 13.14
CA TYR A 552 -20.76 -16.61 14.34
C TYR A 552 -21.83 -17.11 15.30
N ARG A 553 -23.01 -17.48 14.80
CA ARG A 553 -24.07 -18.03 15.63
C ARG A 553 -23.61 -19.28 16.39
N ASN A 554 -22.97 -20.22 15.70
CA ASN A 554 -22.40 -21.43 16.32
C ASN A 554 -21.36 -21.08 17.40
N SER A 555 -20.51 -20.07 17.12
CA SER A 555 -19.51 -19.61 18.09
C SER A 555 -20.15 -19.01 19.35
N VAL A 556 -21.25 -18.26 19.17
CA VAL A 556 -22.05 -17.72 20.29
C VAL A 556 -22.69 -18.85 21.08
N GLU A 557 -23.31 -19.84 20.42
CA GLU A 557 -23.94 -21.00 21.08
C GLU A 557 -22.92 -21.81 21.88
N ILE A 558 -21.71 -22.03 21.35
CA ILE A 558 -20.62 -22.69 22.08
C ILE A 558 -20.24 -21.90 23.34
N LEU A 559 -20.06 -20.57 23.19
CA LEU A 559 -19.72 -19.70 24.32
C LEU A 559 -20.84 -19.65 25.38
N GLU A 560 -22.11 -19.64 24.97
CA GLU A 560 -23.26 -19.76 25.88
C GLU A 560 -23.20 -21.06 26.69
N GLY A 561 -22.86 -22.18 26.00
CA GLY A 561 -22.68 -23.48 26.63
C GLY A 561 -21.54 -23.50 27.65
N GLU A 562 -20.37 -23.00 27.30
CA GLU A 562 -19.19 -22.91 28.16
C GLU A 562 -19.44 -22.02 29.38
N LEU A 563 -20.06 -20.85 29.17
CA LEU A 563 -20.38 -19.90 30.23
C LEU A 563 -21.62 -20.30 31.05
N LYS A 564 -22.36 -21.30 30.59
CA LYS A 564 -23.68 -21.70 31.16
C LYS A 564 -24.60 -20.49 31.36
N ASN A 565 -24.56 -19.55 30.42
CA ASN A 565 -25.32 -18.33 30.49
C ASN A 565 -25.63 -17.81 29.08
N LYS A 566 -26.92 -17.56 28.78
CA LYS A 566 -27.36 -16.99 27.50
C LYS A 566 -26.89 -15.55 27.29
N ASP A 567 -26.68 -14.80 28.37
CA ASP A 567 -26.04 -13.48 28.30
C ASP A 567 -24.54 -13.64 28.52
N LEU A 568 -23.79 -13.57 27.40
CA LEU A 568 -22.32 -13.73 27.40
C LEU A 568 -21.62 -12.69 28.27
N MET A 569 -22.13 -11.45 28.32
CA MET A 569 -21.50 -10.38 29.12
C MET A 569 -21.66 -10.65 30.61
N VAL A 570 -22.83 -11.14 31.03
CA VAL A 570 -23.08 -11.58 32.40
C VAL A 570 -22.22 -12.81 32.73
N GLY A 571 -22.13 -13.78 31.82
CA GLY A 571 -21.28 -14.96 31.99
C GLY A 571 -19.81 -14.62 32.18
N ILE A 572 -19.25 -13.75 31.32
CA ILE A 572 -17.87 -13.25 31.40
C ILE A 572 -17.69 -12.45 32.71
N GLY A 573 -18.68 -11.65 33.11
CA GLY A 573 -18.63 -10.90 34.38
C GLY A 573 -18.51 -11.82 35.62
N LYS A 574 -19.29 -12.91 35.64
CA LYS A 574 -19.20 -13.93 36.69
C LYS A 574 -17.83 -14.59 36.74
N LEU A 575 -17.28 -15.02 35.59
CA LEU A 575 -15.93 -15.60 35.54
C LEU A 575 -14.84 -14.65 36.03
N LYS A 576 -14.90 -13.38 35.66
CA LYS A 576 -13.96 -12.35 36.11
C LYS A 576 -14.04 -12.17 37.65
N THR A 577 -15.24 -12.20 38.22
CA THR A 577 -15.45 -12.11 39.66
C THR A 577 -14.89 -13.34 40.37
N GLU A 578 -15.18 -14.54 39.88
CA GLU A 578 -14.66 -15.79 40.43
C GLU A 578 -13.13 -15.85 40.39
N ILE A 579 -12.51 -15.46 39.27
CA ILE A 579 -11.05 -15.36 39.11
C ILE A 579 -10.47 -14.39 40.17
N LYS A 580 -11.14 -13.26 40.40
CA LYS A 580 -10.71 -12.29 41.41
C LYS A 580 -10.79 -12.89 42.80
N GLU A 581 -11.90 -13.53 43.17
CA GLU A 581 -12.07 -14.18 44.47
C GLU A 581 -11.07 -15.32 44.69
N LEU A 582 -10.81 -16.15 43.66
CA LEU A 582 -9.81 -17.21 43.72
C LEU A 582 -8.39 -16.65 43.91
N LYS A 583 -8.05 -15.57 43.25
CA LYS A 583 -6.76 -14.88 43.46
C LYS A 583 -6.64 -14.31 44.86
N GLU A 584 -7.72 -13.74 45.44
CA GLU A 584 -7.74 -13.26 46.82
C GLU A 584 -7.63 -14.39 47.83
N LYS A 585 -8.31 -15.52 47.57
CA LYS A 585 -8.18 -16.73 48.43
C LYS A 585 -6.76 -17.31 48.38
N LEU A 586 -6.17 -17.36 47.18
CA LEU A 586 -4.80 -17.84 46.97
C LEU A 586 -3.78 -16.95 47.73
N SER A 587 -3.94 -15.64 47.67
CA SER A 587 -3.08 -14.69 48.38
C SER A 587 -3.22 -14.83 49.92
N LYS A 588 -4.45 -15.06 50.42
CA LYS A 588 -4.68 -15.31 51.85
C LYS A 588 -4.04 -16.63 52.32
N VAL A 589 -4.10 -17.68 51.50
CA VAL A 589 -3.47 -18.98 51.84
C VAL A 589 -1.95 -18.83 51.79
N SER A 590 -1.39 -18.13 50.82
CA SER A 590 0.06 -17.90 50.74
C SER A 590 0.58 -17.05 51.91
N ASN A 591 -0.21 -16.10 52.42
CA ASN A 591 0.13 -15.28 53.59
C ASN A 591 -0.07 -16.01 54.92
N ALA A 592 -0.87 -17.09 54.95
CA ALA A 592 -1.12 -17.87 56.17
C ALA A 592 -0.05 -18.93 56.45
N VAL A 593 0.78 -19.28 55.49
CA VAL A 593 1.93 -20.17 55.70
C VAL A 593 3.05 -19.34 56.34
N LYS A 594 3.15 -19.38 57.68
CA LYS A 594 4.33 -18.84 58.39
C LYS A 594 5.55 -19.70 58.02
N VAL A 595 6.28 -19.26 57.01
CA VAL A 595 7.60 -19.83 56.71
C VAL A 595 8.59 -19.21 57.68
N GLU A 596 9.16 -20.01 58.60
CA GLU A 596 10.31 -19.58 59.42
C GLU A 596 11.53 -19.45 58.51
N LEU A 597 11.84 -18.21 58.13
CA LEU A 597 13.03 -17.91 57.36
C LEU A 597 14.29 -18.12 58.18
N LYS A 598 15.25 -18.88 57.68
CA LYS A 598 16.52 -19.16 58.35
C LYS A 598 17.43 -17.92 58.30
N SER A 599 17.62 -17.28 59.44
CA SER A 599 18.54 -16.14 59.57
C SER A 599 19.90 -16.56 60.12
N LYS A 600 20.99 -16.03 59.56
CA LYS A 600 22.34 -16.09 60.11
C LYS A 600 22.77 -14.68 60.47
N THR A 601 23.31 -14.49 61.67
CA THR A 601 23.85 -13.16 62.08
C THR A 601 25.37 -13.16 61.98
N ILE A 602 25.93 -12.20 61.25
CA ILE A 602 27.35 -11.96 61.08
C ILE A 602 27.60 -10.47 61.34
N ASN A 603 28.54 -10.13 62.22
CA ASN A 603 28.90 -8.74 62.55
C ASN A 603 27.66 -7.84 62.84
N SER A 604 26.68 -8.35 63.61
CA SER A 604 25.41 -7.70 63.96
C SER A 604 24.45 -7.46 62.74
N VAL A 605 24.67 -8.07 61.59
CA VAL A 605 23.78 -8.03 60.44
C VAL A 605 23.04 -9.36 60.29
N ALA A 606 21.72 -9.33 60.20
CA ALA A 606 20.91 -10.50 59.90
C ALA A 606 20.96 -10.79 58.39
N ILE A 607 21.43 -11.97 58.01
CA ILE A 607 21.50 -12.41 56.61
C ILE A 607 20.47 -13.53 56.43
N ILE A 608 19.55 -13.33 55.50
CA ILE A 608 18.49 -14.27 55.15
C ILE A 608 18.57 -14.53 53.64
N VAL A 609 18.91 -15.76 53.28
CA VAL A 609 18.88 -16.25 51.90
C VAL A 609 18.15 -17.57 51.92
N ASP A 610 16.91 -17.58 51.47
CA ASP A 610 16.06 -18.74 51.61
C ASP A 610 15.07 -18.91 50.46
N GLU A 611 14.56 -20.13 50.29
CA GLU A 611 13.45 -20.41 49.39
C GLU A 611 12.14 -19.97 50.09
N PHE A 612 11.25 -19.36 49.29
CA PHE A 612 10.02 -18.82 49.82
C PHE A 612 8.83 -19.17 48.91
N VAL A 613 7.68 -19.41 49.51
CA VAL A 613 6.42 -19.62 48.81
C VAL A 613 5.47 -18.50 49.23
N GLY A 614 5.14 -17.62 48.30
CA GLY A 614 4.25 -16.50 48.54
C GLY A 614 4.74 -15.18 47.92
N ASP A 615 4.23 -14.05 48.42
CA ASP A 615 4.65 -12.72 47.98
C ASP A 615 6.01 -12.35 48.61
N ALA A 616 7.08 -12.65 47.85
CA ALA A 616 8.45 -12.36 48.30
C ALA A 616 8.71 -10.85 48.50
N LYS A 617 8.00 -9.97 47.83
CA LYS A 617 8.16 -8.52 47.98
C LYS A 617 7.63 -8.07 49.34
N ALA A 618 6.41 -8.49 49.68
CA ALA A 618 5.82 -8.20 50.97
C ALA A 618 6.65 -8.79 52.13
N MET A 619 7.18 -10.02 51.96
CA MET A 619 8.01 -10.67 52.96
C MET A 619 9.37 -9.97 53.14
N VAL A 620 10.00 -9.52 52.07
CA VAL A 620 11.26 -8.73 52.15
C VAL A 620 11.04 -7.43 52.91
N ASP A 621 9.92 -6.74 52.69
CA ASP A 621 9.58 -5.51 53.39
C ASP A 621 9.28 -5.79 54.88
N GLU A 622 8.59 -6.89 55.23
CA GLU A 622 8.35 -7.33 56.60
C GLU A 622 9.67 -7.62 57.31
N VAL A 623 10.60 -8.34 56.68
CA VAL A 623 11.93 -8.65 57.22
C VAL A 623 12.74 -7.38 57.44
N LYS A 624 12.73 -6.44 56.50
CA LYS A 624 13.40 -5.12 56.62
C LYS A 624 12.85 -4.31 57.79
N ASN A 625 11.58 -4.46 58.13
CA ASN A 625 10.96 -3.76 59.25
C ASN A 625 11.32 -4.43 60.61
N LYS A 626 11.57 -5.73 60.61
CA LYS A 626 11.88 -6.50 61.80
C LYS A 626 13.33 -6.32 62.34
N TYR A 627 14.28 -6.02 61.42
CA TYR A 627 15.68 -5.91 61.73
C TYR A 627 16.22 -4.49 61.49
N GLU A 628 17.14 -4.01 62.31
CA GLU A 628 17.82 -2.73 62.08
C GLU A 628 18.88 -2.83 60.96
N LYS A 629 19.63 -3.97 60.96
CA LYS A 629 20.64 -4.28 59.94
C LYS A 629 20.33 -5.64 59.33
N VAL A 630 19.99 -5.66 58.04
CA VAL A 630 19.60 -6.89 57.33
C VAL A 630 19.93 -6.88 55.85
N ALA A 631 20.31 -8.06 55.37
CA ALA A 631 20.37 -8.40 53.94
C ALA A 631 19.48 -9.63 53.73
N VAL A 632 18.38 -9.49 53.01
CA VAL A 632 17.43 -10.56 52.71
C VAL A 632 17.31 -10.80 51.22
N MET A 633 17.35 -12.06 50.80
CA MET A 633 17.11 -12.49 49.44
C MET A 633 16.24 -13.74 49.44
N LEU A 634 15.10 -13.67 48.77
CA LEU A 634 14.12 -14.76 48.73
C LEU A 634 13.98 -15.28 47.30
N PHE A 635 13.97 -16.61 47.20
CA PHE A 635 13.81 -17.34 45.94
C PHE A 635 12.43 -17.96 45.88
N VAL A 636 11.64 -17.64 44.89
CA VAL A 636 10.33 -18.24 44.62
C VAL A 636 10.41 -19.06 43.36
N VAL A 637 10.15 -20.35 43.46
CA VAL A 637 10.21 -21.31 42.35
C VAL A 637 8.84 -21.39 41.69
N ASP A 638 8.75 -20.96 40.45
CA ASP A 638 7.59 -21.11 39.53
C ASP A 638 7.83 -22.27 38.56
N GLU A 639 6.80 -22.67 37.80
CA GLU A 639 6.91 -23.79 36.84
C GLU A 639 8.03 -23.55 35.80
N ASP A 640 8.20 -22.33 35.32
CA ASP A 640 9.12 -22.01 34.21
C ASP A 640 10.37 -21.21 34.62
N LYS A 641 10.42 -20.65 35.83
CA LYS A 641 11.50 -19.77 36.29
C LYS A 641 11.62 -19.72 37.82
N ILE A 642 12.74 -19.16 38.28
CA ILE A 642 12.93 -18.78 39.69
C ILE A 642 12.86 -17.26 39.76
N SER A 643 11.91 -16.72 40.49
CA SER A 643 11.83 -15.30 40.80
C SER A 643 12.68 -15.01 42.05
N VAL A 644 13.52 -13.98 42.01
CA VAL A 644 14.40 -13.60 43.12
C VAL A 644 14.11 -12.17 43.56
N THR A 645 13.92 -11.96 44.85
CA THR A 645 13.70 -10.62 45.41
C THR A 645 14.71 -10.39 46.52
N ALA A 646 15.41 -9.25 46.48
CA ALA A 646 16.41 -8.88 47.46
C ALA A 646 16.09 -7.53 48.11
N GLY A 647 16.38 -7.41 49.39
CA GLY A 647 16.28 -6.16 50.14
C GLY A 647 17.39 -6.01 51.15
N VAL A 648 17.83 -4.80 51.40
CA VAL A 648 18.85 -4.47 52.40
C VAL A 648 18.43 -3.26 53.23
N LYS A 649 18.87 -3.21 54.49
CA LYS A 649 18.67 -2.07 55.36
C LYS A 649 19.84 -1.98 56.36
N GLY A 650 20.37 -0.77 56.56
CA GLY A 650 21.44 -0.50 57.54
C GLY A 650 22.78 -1.18 57.26
N VAL A 651 23.05 -1.56 55.99
CA VAL A 651 24.28 -2.22 55.55
C VAL A 651 24.81 -1.57 54.26
N GLU A 652 26.13 -1.60 54.02
CA GLU A 652 26.78 -1.06 52.83
C GLU A 652 26.77 -2.07 51.67
N ILE A 653 25.59 -2.64 51.38
CA ILE A 653 25.41 -3.59 50.31
C ILE A 653 24.37 -3.00 49.34
N ASN A 654 24.70 -2.98 48.03
CA ASN A 654 23.75 -2.61 46.99
C ASN A 654 22.91 -3.84 46.58
N ALA A 655 21.61 -3.82 46.87
CA ALA A 655 20.69 -4.92 46.56
C ALA A 655 20.64 -5.24 45.08
N GLY A 656 20.74 -4.24 44.19
CA GLY A 656 20.76 -4.42 42.75
C GLY A 656 21.97 -5.19 42.24
N GLU A 657 23.17 -4.85 42.76
CA GLU A 657 24.42 -5.55 42.41
C GLU A 657 24.43 -6.98 42.95
N TRP A 658 24.02 -7.14 44.25
CA TRP A 658 23.89 -8.43 44.87
C TRP A 658 22.96 -9.36 44.09
N LEU A 659 21.78 -8.89 43.79
CA LEU A 659 20.79 -9.66 43.03
C LEU A 659 21.29 -9.98 41.61
N LYS A 660 21.93 -9.02 40.91
CA LYS A 660 22.47 -9.22 39.56
C LYS A 660 23.53 -10.33 39.53
N ALA A 661 24.45 -10.32 40.50
CA ALA A 661 25.46 -11.36 40.66
C ALA A 661 24.84 -12.74 40.93
N THR A 662 23.80 -12.79 41.79
CA THR A 662 23.09 -14.02 42.10
C THR A 662 22.28 -14.58 40.92
N CYS A 663 21.54 -13.74 40.20
CA CYS A 663 20.75 -14.18 39.07
C CYS A 663 21.64 -14.69 37.92
N ALA A 664 22.84 -14.14 37.71
CA ALA A 664 23.77 -14.59 36.68
C ALA A 664 24.18 -16.07 36.85
N VAL A 665 24.24 -16.60 38.10
CA VAL A 665 24.53 -18.02 38.39
C VAL A 665 23.46 -18.96 37.84
N MET A 666 22.23 -18.45 37.67
CA MET A 666 21.06 -19.20 37.21
C MET A 666 20.65 -18.82 35.76
N ASP A 667 21.60 -18.34 34.93
CA ASP A 667 21.31 -17.84 33.58
C ASP A 667 20.15 -16.84 33.54
N GLY A 668 20.19 -15.90 34.51
CA GLY A 668 19.12 -14.95 34.75
C GLY A 668 19.55 -13.50 34.64
N LYS A 669 18.57 -12.61 34.76
CA LYS A 669 18.75 -11.17 34.79
C LYS A 669 17.98 -10.56 35.96
N GLY A 670 18.54 -9.49 36.52
CA GLY A 670 17.86 -8.76 37.57
C GLY A 670 18.52 -7.42 37.82
N GLY A 671 17.87 -6.57 38.59
CA GLY A 671 18.36 -5.26 38.97
C GLY A 671 17.35 -4.54 39.85
N GLY A 672 17.72 -3.36 40.32
CA GLY A 672 16.88 -2.54 41.17
C GLY A 672 17.66 -1.41 41.81
N ARG A 673 17.08 -0.83 42.85
CA ARG A 673 17.70 0.23 43.64
C ARG A 673 18.69 -0.38 44.67
N ALA A 674 19.46 0.49 45.29
CA ALA A 674 20.43 0.07 46.30
C ALA A 674 19.79 -0.66 47.51
N ASP A 675 18.54 -0.33 47.84
CA ASP A 675 17.81 -0.87 49.01
C ASP A 675 16.86 -2.03 48.68
N PHE A 676 16.50 -2.20 47.37
CA PHE A 676 15.53 -3.21 46.93
C PHE A 676 15.74 -3.57 45.47
N ALA A 677 15.75 -4.84 45.11
CA ALA A 677 15.91 -5.34 43.76
C ALA A 677 15.08 -6.60 43.50
N SER A 678 14.73 -6.84 42.23
CA SER A 678 14.08 -8.06 41.79
C SER A 678 14.61 -8.56 40.45
N GLY A 679 14.56 -9.87 40.25
CA GLY A 679 15.06 -10.53 39.04
C GLY A 679 14.52 -11.93 38.90
N SER A 680 15.04 -12.66 37.91
CA SER A 680 14.69 -14.06 37.70
C SER A 680 15.87 -14.87 37.12
N GLY A 681 15.89 -16.17 37.42
CA GLY A 681 16.78 -17.16 36.80
C GLY A 681 16.00 -18.25 36.07
N LYS A 682 16.59 -18.85 35.08
CA LYS A 682 16.00 -19.94 34.27
C LYS A 682 16.51 -21.32 34.70
N ASP A 683 17.75 -21.41 35.17
CA ASP A 683 18.38 -22.67 35.52
C ASP A 683 18.09 -23.04 36.97
N LYS A 684 17.07 -23.88 37.18
CA LYS A 684 16.67 -24.37 38.49
C LYS A 684 17.72 -25.28 39.16
N LYS A 685 18.57 -25.94 38.39
CA LYS A 685 19.62 -26.83 38.93
C LYS A 685 20.69 -26.05 39.69
N ASN A 686 20.93 -24.82 39.28
CA ASN A 686 21.92 -23.94 39.90
C ASN A 686 21.38 -23.06 41.04
N MET A 687 20.12 -23.22 41.44
CA MET A 687 19.50 -22.44 42.51
C MET A 687 20.28 -22.55 43.87
N SER A 688 20.65 -23.75 44.26
CA SER A 688 21.41 -23.97 45.51
C SER A 688 22.82 -23.31 45.44
N ILE A 689 23.44 -23.29 44.27
CA ILE A 689 24.72 -22.62 44.04
C ILE A 689 24.52 -21.11 44.11
N ALA A 690 23.45 -20.59 43.51
CA ALA A 690 23.09 -19.18 43.56
C ALA A 690 22.80 -18.70 45.00
N MET A 691 22.07 -19.48 45.79
CA MET A 691 21.83 -19.18 47.20
C MET A 691 23.14 -19.15 48.01
N SER A 692 24.05 -20.09 47.74
CA SER A 692 25.36 -20.13 48.39
C SER A 692 26.22 -18.93 47.97
N SER A 693 26.23 -18.60 46.70
CA SER A 693 26.93 -17.41 46.14
C SER A 693 26.36 -16.11 46.73
N ALA A 694 25.02 -16.01 46.85
CA ALA A 694 24.36 -14.87 47.49
C ALA A 694 24.78 -14.70 48.94
N MET A 695 24.87 -15.78 49.70
CA MET A 695 25.32 -15.76 51.09
C MET A 695 26.78 -15.34 51.21
N GLU A 696 27.66 -15.84 50.32
CA GLU A 696 29.09 -15.51 50.31
C GLU A 696 29.34 -14.06 49.93
N PHE A 697 28.58 -13.54 48.95
CA PHE A 697 28.65 -12.13 48.56
C PHE A 697 28.44 -11.19 49.76
N VAL A 698 27.44 -11.49 50.58
CA VAL A 698 27.17 -10.68 51.79
C VAL A 698 28.27 -10.81 52.81
N LYS A 699 28.79 -12.03 53.07
CA LYS A 699 29.89 -12.24 54.03
C LYS A 699 31.17 -11.47 53.70
N THR A 700 31.45 -11.24 52.43
CA THR A 700 32.65 -10.48 52.00
C THR A 700 32.48 -8.96 52.14
N LYS A 701 31.26 -8.49 52.39
CA LYS A 701 30.91 -7.07 52.45
C LYS A 701 30.46 -6.61 53.82
N VAL A 702 30.22 -7.54 54.76
CA VAL A 702 29.82 -7.35 56.14
C VAL A 702 30.90 -7.89 57.09
#